data_14b382e84a050ebe5af4e4c76d6213fd
#
_entry.id   14b382e84a050ebe5af4e4c76d6213fd
#
_cell.length_a   1.000
_cell.length_b   1.000
_cell.length_c   1.000
_cell.angle_alpha   90.00
_cell.angle_beta   90.00
_cell.angle_gamma   90.00
#
_symmetry.space_group_name_H-M   'P 1'
#
loop_
_entity.id
_entity.type
_entity.pdbx_description
1 polymer ?
#
loop_
_entity_poly.entity_id
_entity_poly.type
_entity_poly.pdbx_seq_one_letter_code
_entity_poly.pdbx_strand_id
1 'polypeptide(L)'
;ALPELSEAVSGDDNLGAWRVADRIRGVFPLFDIIPNELKTFEAPPILLETNPAGAEVHWRGYEDIEAPWISLGQTPIQGVSLPATRLSVRIEMEGYAPLFLNDANPSVQFSNVPPDFSGLLGGEQGSFDLVPEEDVPSEMVYVPAGQFIPAILGSGISAIPVEAFLIDKSEVSNLEFKEFVDAGGYSNPSFWSNLEFNFEGELVDWEDASDLMVDATGQPGPATWEFGSYKPGTDDHPVTGISWYEATAYAQFRGKSLPTLTHWARAAYPPSEIASSLMPSLVGTSNFDREALHPVGSEQGGGAYGSIHQAGNAREWILNEWGQGGMTLGGSYREPTYWANQRVAQPRFSRSDLNGVRLVKLLDPQGEVSFSDPIPRTTASNIPTEPMSNETYGVVSAQFAYSPTNLEPEIIAVDDSDNQWIRETVRINVGYDNESMDLMIYIPRGFDPPYQPVMFSPGANAYSILTPLTDFDPAVYLLDFLPVSGRALVIPAFDGSYERKSTDLSTVAQTPAAASRALAERRVHWRIDLGRLIDYFTLRPDLDQEKVIYLGFSYGASGFLAATPFETRIKNNIFISGGGAATNSYVNRIVRPTLMLNGSGDYVFPITSQESLFDRLGTPAEDKRHVIMSAGHFPLPRNQMVGEISDWLNKYLGQPVRSGAAN
;
A
#
# COMPACT_ATOMS: atom_id res chain seq x y z
N ALA A 1 -34.06 -7.83 22.90
CA ALA A 1 -33.46 -6.52 22.56
C ALA A 1 -32.24 -6.18 23.44
N LEU A 2 -32.36 -6.07 24.81
CA LEU A 2 -31.16 -5.75 25.65
C LEU A 2 -30.06 -6.82 25.58
N PRO A 3 -30.33 -8.14 25.62
CA PRO A 3 -29.31 -9.16 25.40
C PRO A 3 -28.68 -9.07 24.00
N GLU A 4 -29.50 -8.85 22.96
CA GLU A 4 -29.04 -8.65 21.57
C GLU A 4 -28.14 -7.40 21.44
N LEU A 5 -28.50 -6.30 22.13
CA LEU A 5 -27.65 -5.11 22.21
C LEU A 5 -26.31 -5.41 22.89
N SER A 6 -26.34 -6.12 24.04
CA SER A 6 -25.12 -6.51 24.74
C SER A 6 -24.20 -7.41 23.91
N GLU A 7 -24.77 -8.31 23.11
CA GLU A 7 -24.04 -9.16 22.20
C GLU A 7 -23.36 -8.34 21.08
N ALA A 8 -24.09 -7.43 20.43
CA ALA A 8 -23.56 -6.56 19.38
C ALA A 8 -22.42 -5.65 19.93
N VAL A 9 -22.61 -5.05 21.11
CA VAL A 9 -21.57 -4.22 21.77
C VAL A 9 -20.33 -5.05 22.09
N SER A 10 -20.51 -6.29 22.60
CA SER A 10 -19.39 -7.18 22.93
C SER A 10 -18.64 -7.68 21.68
N GLY A 11 -19.31 -7.69 20.53
CA GLY A 11 -18.74 -8.06 19.23
C GLY A 11 -18.20 -6.89 18.42
N ASP A 12 -18.12 -5.67 19.00
CA ASP A 12 -17.71 -4.43 18.33
C ASP A 12 -18.57 -4.06 17.10
N ASP A 13 -19.78 -4.62 16.97
CA ASP A 13 -20.76 -4.26 15.94
C ASP A 13 -21.55 -3.00 16.35
N ASN A 14 -20.90 -1.85 16.25
CA ASN A 14 -21.49 -0.57 16.63
C ASN A 14 -22.73 -0.20 15.79
N LEU A 15 -22.75 -0.55 14.51
CA LEU A 15 -23.90 -0.30 13.64
C LEU A 15 -25.08 -1.20 13.99
N GLY A 16 -24.84 -2.48 14.23
CA GLY A 16 -25.85 -3.43 14.72
C GLY A 16 -26.38 -3.04 16.08
N ALA A 17 -25.51 -2.67 17.02
CA ALA A 17 -25.89 -2.18 18.34
C ALA A 17 -26.78 -0.93 18.25
N TRP A 18 -26.42 0.03 17.38
CA TRP A 18 -27.21 1.25 17.14
C TRP A 18 -28.61 0.90 16.59
N ARG A 19 -28.72 -0.01 15.62
CA ARG A 19 -30.00 -0.47 15.06
C ARG A 19 -30.89 -1.14 16.14
N VAL A 20 -30.30 -1.93 17.03
CA VAL A 20 -31.03 -2.54 18.16
C VAL A 20 -31.50 -1.46 19.13
N ALA A 21 -30.63 -0.51 19.44
CA ALA A 21 -30.94 0.60 20.35
C ALA A 21 -32.07 1.48 19.78
N ASP A 22 -32.05 1.77 18.48
CA ASP A 22 -33.11 2.54 17.80
C ASP A 22 -34.47 1.82 17.88
N ARG A 23 -34.52 0.51 17.69
CA ARG A 23 -35.73 -0.29 17.90
C ARG A 23 -36.24 -0.19 19.35
N ILE A 24 -35.33 -0.21 20.34
CA ILE A 24 -35.67 -0.06 21.76
C ILE A 24 -36.31 1.32 22.01
N ARG A 25 -35.70 2.37 21.51
CA ARG A 25 -36.18 3.76 21.63
C ARG A 25 -37.56 3.95 20.94
N GLY A 26 -37.74 3.32 19.80
CA GLY A 26 -39.03 3.35 19.09
C GLY A 26 -40.17 2.74 19.91
N VAL A 27 -39.90 1.75 20.76
CA VAL A 27 -40.87 1.13 21.68
C VAL A 27 -41.05 1.95 22.97
N PHE A 28 -39.99 2.59 23.46
CA PHE A 28 -39.96 3.33 24.73
C PHE A 28 -39.50 4.78 24.54
N PRO A 29 -40.21 5.60 23.73
CA PRO A 29 -39.70 6.92 23.30
C PRO A 29 -39.57 7.94 24.44
N LEU A 30 -40.19 7.70 25.59
CA LEU A 30 -40.16 8.60 26.74
C LEU A 30 -39.15 8.18 27.83
N PHE A 31 -38.50 7.03 27.67
CA PHE A 31 -37.61 6.46 28.68
C PHE A 31 -36.34 5.94 28.06
N ASP A 32 -35.21 6.47 28.50
CA ASP A 32 -33.92 5.91 28.14
C ASP A 32 -33.63 4.72 29.06
N ILE A 33 -33.97 3.52 28.58
CA ILE A 33 -33.80 2.27 29.33
C ILE A 33 -32.48 1.56 28.97
N ILE A 34 -31.65 2.13 28.11
CA ILE A 34 -30.37 1.56 27.71
C ILE A 34 -29.32 1.91 28.78
N PRO A 35 -28.70 0.90 29.45
CA PRO A 35 -27.63 1.16 30.39
C PRO A 35 -26.48 1.96 29.78
N ASN A 36 -25.93 2.90 30.51
CA ASN A 36 -24.82 3.76 30.01
C ASN A 36 -23.59 2.94 29.61
N GLU A 37 -23.36 1.83 30.27
CA GLU A 37 -22.24 0.91 29.99
C GLU A 37 -22.36 0.25 28.60
N LEU A 38 -23.57 0.20 28.04
CA LEU A 38 -23.81 -0.34 26.70
C LEU A 38 -23.86 0.75 25.61
N LYS A 39 -23.69 2.04 25.92
CA LYS A 39 -23.77 3.15 24.95
C LYS A 39 -22.45 3.44 24.25
N THR A 40 -21.48 2.56 24.32
CA THR A 40 -20.17 2.69 23.66
C THR A 40 -20.28 2.71 22.13
N PHE A 41 -21.38 2.21 21.58
CA PHE A 41 -21.69 2.25 20.15
C PHE A 41 -22.15 3.64 19.65
N GLU A 42 -22.38 4.60 20.55
CA GLU A 42 -22.81 5.96 20.20
C GLU A 42 -21.61 6.91 20.15
N ALA A 43 -21.49 7.65 19.06
CA ALA A 43 -20.59 8.78 19.00
C ALA A 43 -21.09 9.93 19.90
N PRO A 44 -20.21 10.81 20.38
CA PRO A 44 -20.63 12.06 21.01
C PRO A 44 -21.64 12.84 20.14
N PRO A 45 -22.54 13.65 20.72
CA PRO A 45 -23.47 14.47 19.96
C PRO A 45 -22.73 15.34 18.92
N ILE A 46 -23.21 15.30 17.68
CA ILE A 46 -22.59 16.03 16.57
C ILE A 46 -23.08 17.47 16.45
N LEU A 47 -22.26 18.30 15.81
CA LEU A 47 -22.62 19.59 15.22
C LEU A 47 -22.32 19.51 13.71
N LEU A 48 -23.33 19.74 12.87
CA LEU A 48 -23.19 19.79 11.41
C LEU A 48 -23.93 21.00 10.86
N GLU A 49 -23.21 21.91 10.26
CA GLU A 49 -23.70 23.15 9.70
C GLU A 49 -23.33 23.24 8.22
N THR A 50 -24.15 23.97 7.45
CA THR A 50 -23.85 24.30 6.06
C THR A 50 -24.05 25.78 5.79
N ASN A 51 -23.34 26.30 4.81
CA ASN A 51 -23.56 27.62 4.25
C ASN A 51 -23.84 27.49 2.74
N PRO A 52 -25.10 27.78 2.30
CA PRO A 52 -26.24 28.20 3.12
C PRO A 52 -26.79 27.09 4.03
N ALA A 53 -27.46 27.49 5.12
CA ALA A 53 -28.15 26.58 6.01
C ALA A 53 -29.44 26.04 5.41
N GLY A 54 -29.94 24.89 5.92
CA GLY A 54 -31.17 24.26 5.48
C GLY A 54 -30.98 23.08 4.52
N ALA A 55 -29.76 22.61 4.34
CA ALA A 55 -29.48 21.42 3.55
C ALA A 55 -29.98 20.15 4.23
N GLU A 56 -30.57 19.25 3.46
CA GLU A 56 -31.00 17.91 3.89
C GLU A 56 -29.77 17.04 4.11
N VAL A 57 -29.73 16.32 5.24
CA VAL A 57 -28.63 15.43 5.59
C VAL A 57 -29.12 14.01 5.72
N HIS A 58 -28.43 13.10 5.06
CA HIS A 58 -28.70 11.66 5.08
C HIS A 58 -27.44 10.90 5.41
N TRP A 59 -27.57 9.75 6.06
CA TRP A 59 -26.44 8.87 6.36
C TRP A 59 -26.77 7.39 6.17
N ARG A 60 -25.76 6.56 6.02
CA ARG A 60 -25.80 5.09 6.06
C ARG A 60 -24.46 4.53 6.52
N GLY A 61 -24.39 3.23 6.84
CA GLY A 61 -23.11 2.56 7.07
C GLY A 61 -22.23 2.64 5.82
N TYR A 62 -20.95 2.93 5.98
CA TYR A 62 -20.03 3.09 4.84
C TYR A 62 -19.91 1.81 4.00
N GLU A 63 -19.77 0.65 4.66
CA GLU A 63 -19.65 -0.66 3.99
C GLU A 63 -20.98 -1.23 3.49
N ASP A 64 -22.11 -0.65 3.91
CA ASP A 64 -23.45 -1.11 3.56
C ASP A 64 -24.04 -0.25 2.42
N ILE A 65 -23.41 -0.36 1.24
CA ILE A 65 -23.75 0.47 0.07
C ILE A 65 -25.18 0.25 -0.45
N GLU A 66 -25.80 -0.90 -0.16
CA GLU A 66 -27.18 -1.22 -0.53
C GLU A 66 -28.21 -0.74 0.52
N ALA A 67 -27.74 -0.31 1.71
CA ALA A 67 -28.66 0.16 2.74
C ALA A 67 -29.36 1.46 2.33
N PRO A 68 -30.66 1.62 2.71
CA PRO A 68 -31.36 2.87 2.48
C PRO A 68 -30.72 4.00 3.29
N TRP A 69 -30.71 5.20 2.69
CA TRP A 69 -30.30 6.42 3.37
C TRP A 69 -31.28 6.78 4.50
N ILE A 70 -30.75 7.11 5.66
CA ILE A 70 -31.50 7.52 6.86
C ILE A 70 -31.39 9.04 6.98
N SER A 71 -32.52 9.76 7.02
CA SER A 71 -32.54 11.21 7.17
C SER A 71 -32.17 11.62 8.59
N LEU A 72 -31.32 12.65 8.71
CA LEU A 72 -31.06 13.38 9.95
C LEU A 72 -31.83 14.71 10.06
N GLY A 73 -32.49 15.12 8.97
CA GLY A 73 -33.15 16.42 8.86
C GLY A 73 -32.28 17.48 8.20
N GLN A 74 -32.58 18.76 8.47
CA GLN A 74 -31.92 19.90 7.83
C GLN A 74 -30.88 20.55 8.73
N THR A 75 -29.82 21.08 8.12
CA THR A 75 -28.78 21.85 8.83
C THR A 75 -29.33 23.20 9.37
N PRO A 76 -28.88 23.66 10.54
CA PRO A 76 -27.86 23.06 11.41
C PRO A 76 -28.40 21.88 12.24
N ILE A 77 -27.66 20.77 12.28
CA ILE A 77 -27.97 19.59 13.11
C ILE A 77 -27.11 19.68 14.38
N GLN A 78 -27.75 19.64 15.54
CA GLN A 78 -27.08 19.73 16.84
C GLN A 78 -27.63 18.72 17.83
N GLY A 79 -26.74 18.16 18.63
CA GLY A 79 -27.12 17.30 19.76
C GLY A 79 -27.62 15.90 19.38
N VAL A 80 -27.46 15.48 18.12
CA VAL A 80 -27.79 14.15 17.63
C VAL A 80 -26.56 13.25 17.77
N SER A 81 -26.71 12.05 18.32
CA SER A 81 -25.67 11.01 18.32
C SER A 81 -25.85 10.10 17.11
N LEU A 82 -24.76 9.73 16.49
CA LEU A 82 -24.68 8.75 15.40
C LEU A 82 -23.94 7.50 15.88
N PRO A 83 -24.01 6.37 15.14
CA PRO A 83 -23.19 5.21 15.46
C PRO A 83 -21.71 5.56 15.49
N ALA A 84 -20.97 5.07 16.48
CA ALA A 84 -19.52 5.25 16.59
C ALA A 84 -18.79 4.29 15.64
N THR A 85 -19.06 4.42 14.33
CA THR A 85 -18.51 3.61 13.26
C THR A 85 -18.33 4.47 12.00
N ARG A 86 -17.83 3.86 10.93
CA ARG A 86 -17.63 4.51 9.63
C ARG A 86 -18.94 4.67 8.89
N LEU A 87 -19.25 5.88 8.46
CA LEU A 87 -20.50 6.22 7.80
C LEU A 87 -20.25 6.88 6.44
N SER A 88 -21.23 6.76 5.55
CA SER A 88 -21.41 7.68 4.42
C SER A 88 -22.46 8.70 4.82
N VAL A 89 -22.12 9.99 4.67
CA VAL A 89 -23.04 11.11 4.88
C VAL A 89 -23.23 11.84 3.55
N ARG A 90 -24.47 12.17 3.21
CA ARG A 90 -24.84 12.93 2.01
C ARG A 90 -25.59 14.18 2.43
N ILE A 91 -25.14 15.32 1.93
CA ILE A 91 -25.71 16.64 2.20
C ILE A 91 -26.21 17.20 0.88
N GLU A 92 -27.49 17.53 0.81
CA GLU A 92 -28.16 17.94 -0.43
C GLU A 92 -28.98 19.21 -0.22
N MET A 93 -28.92 20.12 -1.19
CA MET A 93 -29.72 21.33 -1.21
C MET A 93 -30.08 21.67 -2.66
N GLU A 94 -31.30 22.07 -2.93
CA GLU A 94 -31.75 22.46 -4.27
C GLU A 94 -30.87 23.60 -4.83
N GLY A 95 -30.35 23.42 -6.05
CA GLY A 95 -29.47 24.38 -6.72
C GLY A 95 -27.99 24.29 -6.31
N TYR A 96 -27.62 23.35 -5.45
CA TYR A 96 -26.25 23.11 -5.00
C TYR A 96 -25.81 21.69 -5.34
N ALA A 97 -24.53 21.52 -5.65
CA ALA A 97 -23.95 20.22 -5.84
C ALA A 97 -23.99 19.40 -4.53
N PRO A 98 -24.32 18.11 -4.59
CA PRO A 98 -24.35 17.27 -3.40
C PRO A 98 -22.94 17.12 -2.82
N LEU A 99 -22.82 17.24 -1.50
CA LEU A 99 -21.56 16.97 -0.79
C LEU A 99 -21.64 15.60 -0.12
N PHE A 100 -20.67 14.76 -0.42
CA PHE A 100 -20.48 13.45 0.21
C PHE A 100 -19.35 13.52 1.23
N LEU A 101 -19.53 12.86 2.37
CA LEU A 101 -18.52 12.63 3.37
C LEU A 101 -18.50 11.12 3.63
N ASN A 102 -17.71 10.42 2.85
CA ASN A 102 -17.54 8.98 2.95
C ASN A 102 -16.47 8.63 3.98
N ASP A 103 -16.61 7.45 4.59
CA ASP A 103 -15.72 6.97 5.64
C ASP A 103 -15.67 7.93 6.84
N ALA A 104 -16.77 8.66 7.05
CA ALA A 104 -16.91 9.59 8.14
C ALA A 104 -17.02 8.85 9.48
N ASN A 105 -16.12 9.13 10.43
CA ASN A 105 -16.26 8.66 11.80
C ASN A 105 -16.82 9.78 12.68
N PRO A 106 -18.09 9.71 13.10
CA PRO A 106 -18.74 10.78 13.84
C PRO A 106 -18.04 11.13 15.16
N SER A 107 -17.39 10.16 15.80
CA SER A 107 -16.63 10.37 17.04
C SER A 107 -15.43 11.30 16.86
N VAL A 108 -14.92 11.40 15.64
CA VAL A 108 -13.74 12.20 15.30
C VAL A 108 -14.12 13.46 14.52
N GLN A 109 -14.93 13.32 13.47
CA GLN A 109 -15.22 14.43 12.55
C GLN A 109 -16.23 15.43 13.07
N PHE A 110 -17.12 15.01 13.96
CA PHE A 110 -18.24 15.85 14.42
C PHE A 110 -18.27 16.04 15.93
N SER A 111 -17.30 15.48 16.68
CA SER A 111 -17.20 15.68 18.13
C SER A 111 -16.40 16.93 18.48
N ASN A 112 -16.61 17.47 19.68
CA ASN A 112 -15.76 18.52 20.25
C ASN A 112 -14.35 17.98 20.59
N VAL A 113 -13.54 17.74 19.58
CA VAL A 113 -12.14 17.37 19.74
C VAL A 113 -11.37 18.58 20.26
N PRO A 114 -10.36 18.41 21.14
CA PRO A 114 -9.55 19.52 21.64
C PRO A 114 -8.98 20.38 20.50
N PRO A 115 -8.77 21.69 20.71
CA PRO A 115 -8.34 22.66 19.69
C PRO A 115 -7.10 22.26 18.89
N ASP A 116 -6.23 21.46 19.47
CA ASP A 116 -4.98 20.95 18.87
C ASP A 116 -5.23 19.97 17.70
N PHE A 117 -6.42 19.39 17.63
CA PHE A 117 -6.84 18.49 16.55
C PHE A 117 -7.91 19.09 15.63
N SER A 118 -8.48 20.25 16.00
CA SER A 118 -9.54 20.91 15.20
C SER A 118 -9.07 21.32 13.81
N GLY A 119 -7.78 21.59 13.63
CA GLY A 119 -7.18 21.85 12.31
C GLY A 119 -7.05 20.64 11.39
N LEU A 120 -7.28 19.40 11.90
CA LEU A 120 -7.18 18.18 11.12
C LEU A 120 -8.45 17.86 10.32
N LEU A 121 -9.57 18.46 10.65
CA LEU A 121 -10.90 18.01 10.24
C LEU A 121 -11.54 18.86 9.13
N GLY A 122 -10.77 19.70 8.48
CA GLY A 122 -11.23 20.47 7.31
C GLY A 122 -12.37 21.45 7.62
N GLY A 123 -12.03 22.71 7.87
CA GLY A 123 -12.97 23.77 8.23
C GLY A 123 -13.24 23.87 9.73
N GLU A 124 -14.01 24.84 10.13
CA GLU A 124 -14.57 24.93 11.48
C GLU A 124 -15.47 23.70 11.69
N GLN A 125 -15.17 22.90 12.70
CA GLN A 125 -15.78 21.59 13.00
C GLN A 125 -17.24 21.45 12.55
N GLY A 126 -17.47 20.58 11.53
CA GLY A 126 -18.81 20.29 11.04
C GLY A 126 -19.49 21.40 10.24
N SER A 127 -18.79 22.45 9.81
CA SER A 127 -19.32 23.49 8.92
C SER A 127 -18.77 23.32 7.49
N PHE A 128 -19.67 23.35 6.50
CA PHE A 128 -19.35 23.13 5.10
C PHE A 128 -19.99 24.19 4.20
N ASP A 129 -19.17 24.84 3.35
CA ASP A 129 -19.70 25.68 2.27
C ASP A 129 -20.21 24.79 1.13
N LEU A 130 -21.46 25.01 0.71
CA LEU A 130 -22.05 24.35 -0.45
C LEU A 130 -21.73 25.16 -1.71
N VAL A 131 -21.48 24.47 -2.82
CA VAL A 131 -21.14 25.07 -4.10
C VAL A 131 -22.33 24.97 -5.06
N PRO A 132 -22.69 26.04 -5.80
CA PRO A 132 -23.76 25.95 -6.80
C PRO A 132 -23.56 24.80 -7.78
N GLU A 133 -24.63 24.11 -8.13
CA GLU A 133 -24.58 22.96 -9.04
C GLU A 133 -24.01 23.35 -10.42
N GLU A 134 -24.27 24.57 -10.88
CA GLU A 134 -23.75 25.10 -12.15
C GLU A 134 -22.22 25.26 -12.20
N ASP A 135 -21.56 25.35 -11.03
CA ASP A 135 -20.11 25.48 -10.91
C ASP A 135 -19.38 24.12 -10.86
N VAL A 136 -20.12 23.01 -10.70
CA VAL A 136 -19.57 21.66 -10.59
C VAL A 136 -20.01 20.82 -11.80
N PRO A 137 -19.11 20.55 -12.77
CA PRO A 137 -19.41 19.65 -13.88
C PRO A 137 -19.89 18.27 -13.39
N SER A 138 -20.84 17.68 -14.08
CA SER A 138 -21.49 16.42 -13.67
C SER A 138 -20.52 15.23 -13.56
N GLU A 139 -19.40 15.28 -14.29
CA GLU A 139 -18.33 14.28 -14.26
C GLU A 139 -17.33 14.52 -13.11
N MET A 140 -17.48 15.59 -12.33
CA MET A 140 -16.55 15.93 -11.23
C MET A 140 -17.27 15.92 -9.87
N VAL A 141 -16.48 15.82 -8.81
CA VAL A 141 -16.95 15.98 -7.43
C VAL A 141 -16.21 17.15 -6.76
N TYR A 142 -16.90 17.83 -5.87
CA TYR A 142 -16.38 18.93 -5.09
C TYR A 142 -15.64 18.42 -3.85
N VAL A 143 -14.41 18.85 -3.68
CA VAL A 143 -13.60 18.60 -2.48
C VAL A 143 -13.47 19.93 -1.72
N PRO A 144 -14.07 20.05 -0.52
CA PRO A 144 -14.05 21.31 0.22
C PRO A 144 -12.66 21.67 0.72
N ALA A 145 -12.40 22.98 0.88
CA ALA A 145 -11.20 23.47 1.52
C ALA A 145 -11.05 22.89 2.94
N GLY A 146 -9.82 22.79 3.41
CA GLY A 146 -9.57 22.32 4.77
C GLY A 146 -8.13 21.98 5.06
N GLN A 147 -7.87 21.62 6.31
CA GLN A 147 -6.55 21.13 6.70
C GLN A 147 -6.38 19.66 6.34
N PHE A 148 -5.21 19.31 5.88
CA PHE A 148 -4.88 17.94 5.51
C PHE A 148 -3.52 17.55 6.09
N ILE A 149 -3.44 16.41 6.76
CA ILE A 149 -2.16 15.83 7.16
C ILE A 149 -1.72 14.87 6.09
N PRO A 150 -0.68 15.19 5.32
CA PRO A 150 -0.18 14.31 4.28
C PRO A 150 0.62 13.14 4.89
N ALA A 151 -0.04 12.29 5.67
CA ALA A 151 0.58 11.11 6.29
C ALA A 151 1.24 10.20 5.25
N ILE A 152 0.74 10.22 4.02
CA ILE A 152 1.36 9.60 2.86
C ILE A 152 2.77 10.14 2.56
N LEU A 153 3.16 11.33 3.07
CA LEU A 153 4.51 11.88 2.95
C LEU A 153 5.45 11.41 4.07
N GLY A 154 4.95 10.72 5.07
CA GLY A 154 5.72 10.21 6.22
C GLY A 154 5.23 10.75 7.56
N SER A 155 5.80 10.27 8.65
CA SER A 155 5.45 10.71 10.01
C SER A 155 6.07 12.08 10.34
N GLY A 156 5.35 12.89 11.14
CA GLY A 156 5.85 14.15 11.67
C GLY A 156 5.63 15.36 10.76
N ILE A 157 4.82 15.25 9.72
CA ILE A 157 4.44 16.37 8.86
C ILE A 157 3.23 17.06 9.48
N SER A 158 3.31 18.40 9.60
CA SER A 158 2.20 19.23 10.09
C SER A 158 1.04 19.26 9.10
N ALA A 159 -0.16 19.54 9.60
CA ALA A 159 -1.30 19.80 8.74
C ALA A 159 -1.01 20.98 7.80
N ILE A 160 -1.44 20.86 6.55
CA ILE A 160 -1.32 21.89 5.52
C ILE A 160 -2.72 22.32 5.07
N PRO A 161 -2.96 23.61 4.83
CA PRO A 161 -4.20 24.07 4.24
C PRO A 161 -4.27 23.64 2.77
N VAL A 162 -5.42 23.12 2.36
CA VAL A 162 -5.72 22.77 0.97
C VAL A 162 -6.96 23.55 0.57
N GLU A 163 -6.87 24.36 -0.47
CA GLU A 163 -8.01 25.07 -1.02
C GLU A 163 -9.02 24.12 -1.66
N ALA A 164 -10.26 24.56 -1.82
CA ALA A 164 -11.29 23.78 -2.47
C ALA A 164 -10.96 23.54 -3.95
N PHE A 165 -11.26 22.36 -4.45
CA PHE A 165 -11.02 21.96 -5.83
C PHE A 165 -12.07 20.98 -6.33
N LEU A 166 -12.09 20.74 -7.64
CA LEU A 166 -12.87 19.69 -8.26
C LEU A 166 -11.95 18.55 -8.70
N ILE A 167 -12.41 17.31 -8.56
CA ILE A 167 -11.71 16.12 -9.06
C ILE A 167 -12.67 15.29 -9.88
N ASP A 168 -12.18 14.61 -10.94
CA ASP A 168 -13.01 13.70 -11.72
C ASP A 168 -13.63 12.64 -10.80
N LYS A 169 -14.90 12.37 -11.01
CA LYS A 169 -15.65 11.40 -10.21
C LYS A 169 -15.05 10.00 -10.33
N SER A 170 -14.54 9.65 -11.51
CA SER A 170 -13.91 8.37 -11.83
C SER A 170 -12.60 8.57 -12.60
N GLU A 171 -11.87 7.49 -12.87
CA GLU A 171 -10.77 7.50 -13.81
C GLU A 171 -11.25 7.90 -15.21
N VAL A 172 -10.35 8.42 -16.03
CA VAL A 172 -10.64 8.71 -17.44
C VAL A 172 -10.88 7.41 -18.19
N SER A 173 -12.01 7.32 -18.88
CA SER A 173 -12.38 6.14 -19.66
C SER A 173 -11.69 6.09 -21.02
N ASN A 174 -11.68 4.90 -21.65
CA ASN A 174 -11.23 4.73 -23.01
C ASN A 174 -11.99 5.64 -24.01
N LEU A 175 -13.30 5.78 -23.83
CA LEU A 175 -14.13 6.63 -24.69
C LEU A 175 -13.69 8.10 -24.60
N GLU A 176 -13.50 8.62 -23.40
CA GLU A 176 -13.09 10.00 -23.17
C GLU A 176 -11.67 10.28 -23.72
N PHE A 177 -10.74 9.33 -23.54
CA PHE A 177 -9.40 9.47 -24.10
C PHE A 177 -9.39 9.37 -25.63
N LYS A 178 -10.32 8.60 -26.22
CA LYS A 178 -10.49 8.50 -27.66
C LYS A 178 -10.87 9.84 -28.30
N GLU A 179 -11.64 10.69 -27.60
CA GLU A 179 -11.91 12.06 -28.08
C GLU A 179 -10.63 12.87 -28.29
N PHE A 180 -9.63 12.73 -27.38
CA PHE A 180 -8.32 13.36 -27.53
C PHE A 180 -7.56 12.83 -28.75
N VAL A 181 -7.53 11.51 -28.93
CA VAL A 181 -6.87 10.87 -30.08
C VAL A 181 -7.51 11.34 -31.40
N ASP A 182 -8.85 11.30 -31.48
CA ASP A 182 -9.62 11.66 -32.66
C ASP A 182 -9.55 13.17 -32.99
N ALA A 183 -9.37 14.01 -31.99
CA ALA A 183 -9.13 15.44 -32.16
C ALA A 183 -7.70 15.75 -32.62
N GLY A 184 -6.88 14.74 -32.88
CA GLY A 184 -5.48 14.91 -33.29
C GLY A 184 -4.56 15.30 -32.14
N GLY A 185 -4.87 14.88 -30.93
CA GLY A 185 -4.13 15.22 -29.71
C GLY A 185 -2.64 14.90 -29.80
N TYR A 186 -2.29 13.77 -30.41
CA TYR A 186 -0.89 13.37 -30.62
C TYR A 186 -0.19 14.16 -31.75
N SER A 187 -0.95 14.89 -32.60
CA SER A 187 -0.39 15.68 -33.71
C SER A 187 -0.39 17.18 -33.40
N ASN A 188 -1.05 17.61 -32.33
CA ASN A 188 -1.16 19.02 -31.98
C ASN A 188 -0.10 19.40 -30.93
N PRO A 189 0.98 20.11 -31.32
CA PRO A 189 2.08 20.41 -30.42
C PRO A 189 1.69 21.33 -29.26
N SER A 190 0.53 22.01 -29.29
CA SER A 190 0.11 22.91 -28.24
C SER A 190 -0.15 22.18 -26.90
N PHE A 191 -0.58 20.91 -26.95
CA PHE A 191 -0.81 20.11 -25.77
C PHE A 191 0.49 19.59 -25.11
N TRP A 192 1.62 19.71 -25.81
CA TRP A 192 2.92 19.18 -25.41
C TRP A 192 3.97 20.27 -25.17
N SER A 193 3.64 21.55 -25.46
CA SER A 193 4.59 22.66 -25.55
C SER A 193 5.31 23.01 -24.24
N ASN A 194 4.74 22.63 -23.10
CA ASN A 194 5.32 22.91 -21.78
C ASN A 194 6.02 21.69 -21.16
N LEU A 195 6.26 20.64 -21.97
CA LEU A 195 6.84 19.38 -21.49
C LEU A 195 8.27 19.24 -21.98
N GLU A 196 9.17 18.90 -21.05
CA GLU A 196 10.52 18.45 -21.36
C GLU A 196 10.54 16.91 -21.32
N PHE A 197 10.87 16.30 -22.47
CA PHE A 197 10.87 14.85 -22.59
C PHE A 197 12.22 14.30 -22.18
N ASN A 198 12.22 13.44 -21.14
CA ASN A 198 13.41 12.75 -20.67
C ASN A 198 13.22 11.24 -20.87
N PHE A 199 14.03 10.67 -21.75
CA PHE A 199 14.06 9.24 -22.03
C PHE A 199 15.41 8.66 -21.59
N GLU A 200 15.40 7.74 -20.63
CA GLU A 200 16.59 7.08 -20.07
C GLU A 200 17.67 8.05 -19.54
N GLY A 201 17.27 9.24 -19.10
CA GLY A 201 18.17 10.25 -18.54
C GLY A 201 18.64 11.30 -19.56
N GLU A 202 18.27 11.18 -20.83
CA GLU A 202 18.59 12.13 -21.89
C GLU A 202 17.36 12.91 -22.32
N LEU A 203 17.54 14.20 -22.62
CA LEU A 203 16.50 15.04 -23.20
C LEU A 203 16.33 14.67 -24.68
N VAL A 204 15.10 14.35 -25.06
CA VAL A 204 14.72 14.06 -26.44
C VAL A 204 13.75 15.14 -26.94
N ASP A 205 13.74 15.37 -28.25
CA ASP A 205 12.79 16.30 -28.82
C ASP A 205 11.39 15.68 -29.01
N TRP A 206 10.46 16.49 -29.49
CA TRP A 206 9.07 16.05 -29.72
C TRP A 206 8.96 14.93 -30.77
N GLU A 207 9.77 14.98 -31.83
CA GLU A 207 9.71 14.00 -32.92
C GLU A 207 10.11 12.61 -32.38
N ASP A 208 11.21 12.52 -31.67
CA ASP A 208 11.67 11.29 -31.04
C ASP A 208 10.71 10.82 -29.93
N ALA A 209 10.19 11.75 -29.11
CA ALA A 209 9.24 11.43 -28.04
C ALA A 209 7.92 10.86 -28.57
N SER A 210 7.41 11.41 -29.68
CA SER A 210 6.13 10.99 -30.27
C SER A 210 6.20 9.56 -30.82
N ASP A 211 7.37 9.13 -31.33
CA ASP A 211 7.60 7.78 -31.85
C ASP A 211 7.50 6.70 -30.73
N LEU A 212 7.67 7.10 -29.46
CA LEU A 212 7.52 6.24 -28.30
C LEU A 212 6.06 6.10 -27.84
N MET A 213 5.16 6.99 -28.29
CA MET A 213 3.78 7.09 -27.83
C MET A 213 2.80 6.48 -28.84
N VAL A 214 3.04 5.22 -29.19
CA VAL A 214 2.23 4.46 -30.15
C VAL A 214 1.56 3.25 -29.50
N ASP A 215 0.45 2.83 -30.08
CA ASP A 215 -0.28 1.62 -29.66
C ASP A 215 0.44 0.33 -30.08
N ALA A 216 -0.15 -0.82 -29.78
CA ALA A 216 0.43 -2.13 -30.11
C ALA A 216 0.63 -2.36 -31.63
N THR A 217 0.01 -1.53 -32.48
CA THR A 217 0.10 -1.61 -33.95
C THR A 217 0.91 -0.47 -34.58
N GLY A 218 1.50 0.40 -33.76
CA GLY A 218 2.32 1.53 -34.19
C GLY A 218 1.53 2.78 -34.58
N GLN A 219 0.24 2.88 -34.21
CA GLN A 219 -0.55 4.10 -34.38
C GLN A 219 -0.44 4.95 -33.09
N PRO A 220 -0.49 6.31 -33.22
CA PRO A 220 -0.55 7.16 -32.02
C PRO A 220 -1.73 6.78 -31.10
N GLY A 221 -1.43 6.51 -29.84
CA GLY A 221 -2.45 6.08 -28.88
C GLY A 221 -1.89 5.24 -27.72
N PRO A 222 -2.72 4.94 -26.70
CA PRO A 222 -2.34 4.12 -25.56
C PRO A 222 -1.74 2.77 -25.94
N ALA A 223 -0.73 2.30 -25.21
CA ALA A 223 -0.04 1.04 -25.51
C ALA A 223 -0.95 -0.20 -25.45
N THR A 224 -2.08 -0.10 -24.76
CA THR A 224 -3.09 -1.17 -24.63
C THR A 224 -4.07 -1.21 -25.80
N TRP A 225 -4.01 -0.24 -26.72
CA TRP A 225 -4.90 -0.16 -27.86
C TRP A 225 -4.30 -0.85 -29.09
N GLU A 226 -5.14 -1.06 -30.11
CA GLU A 226 -4.76 -1.58 -31.41
C GLU A 226 -5.47 -0.77 -32.51
N PHE A 227 -4.77 -0.47 -33.61
CA PHE A 227 -5.31 0.28 -34.76
C PHE A 227 -5.91 1.64 -34.37
N GLY A 228 -5.30 2.33 -33.41
CA GLY A 228 -5.74 3.63 -32.93
C GLY A 228 -7.03 3.59 -32.11
N SER A 229 -7.43 2.44 -31.56
CA SER A 229 -8.66 2.27 -30.78
C SER A 229 -8.53 1.20 -29.70
N TYR A 230 -9.43 1.26 -28.72
CA TYR A 230 -9.56 0.28 -27.65
C TYR A 230 -10.38 -0.94 -28.09
N LYS A 231 -10.32 -2.01 -27.29
CA LYS A 231 -11.08 -3.25 -27.53
C LYS A 231 -12.60 -2.96 -27.49
N PRO A 232 -13.40 -3.44 -28.46
CA PRO A 232 -14.83 -3.26 -28.46
C PRO A 232 -15.49 -3.74 -27.15
N GLY A 233 -16.39 -2.93 -26.57
CA GLY A 233 -17.07 -3.21 -25.31
C GLY A 233 -16.27 -2.85 -24.05
N THR A 234 -15.20 -2.04 -24.20
CA THR A 234 -14.45 -1.46 -23.08
C THR A 234 -14.46 0.07 -23.12
N ASP A 235 -15.47 0.66 -23.69
CA ASP A 235 -15.65 2.12 -23.83
C ASP A 235 -15.58 2.82 -22.48
N ASP A 236 -16.23 2.24 -21.50
CA ASP A 236 -16.39 2.71 -20.13
C ASP A 236 -15.33 2.17 -19.14
N HIS A 237 -14.31 1.45 -19.61
CA HIS A 237 -13.20 1.03 -18.76
C HIS A 237 -12.12 2.12 -18.70
N PRO A 238 -11.31 2.17 -17.63
CA PRO A 238 -10.20 3.13 -17.56
C PRO A 238 -9.28 3.01 -18.76
N VAL A 239 -8.87 4.14 -19.33
CA VAL A 239 -7.74 4.14 -20.24
C VAL A 239 -6.49 3.77 -19.47
N THR A 240 -5.74 2.80 -19.97
CA THR A 240 -4.45 2.38 -19.41
C THR A 240 -3.40 2.26 -20.52
N GLY A 241 -2.14 2.09 -20.13
CA GLY A 241 -1.05 2.05 -21.13
C GLY A 241 -0.68 3.44 -21.62
N ILE A 242 -0.91 4.47 -20.84
CA ILE A 242 -0.51 5.86 -21.12
C ILE A 242 0.66 6.27 -20.23
N SER A 243 1.56 7.06 -20.79
CA SER A 243 2.68 7.68 -20.08
C SER A 243 2.21 8.91 -19.26
N TRP A 244 3.08 9.39 -18.36
CA TRP A 244 2.86 10.66 -17.66
C TRP A 244 2.69 11.84 -18.64
N TYR A 245 3.42 11.82 -19.74
CA TYR A 245 3.34 12.83 -20.78
C TYR A 245 1.98 12.82 -21.49
N GLU A 246 1.49 11.63 -21.88
CA GLU A 246 0.17 11.46 -22.50
C GLU A 246 -0.95 11.89 -21.57
N ALA A 247 -0.87 11.51 -20.28
CA ALA A 247 -1.82 11.94 -19.26
C ALA A 247 -1.83 13.47 -19.07
N THR A 248 -0.66 14.12 -19.09
CA THR A 248 -0.55 15.58 -18.98
C THR A 248 -1.08 16.30 -20.20
N ALA A 249 -0.78 15.79 -21.41
CA ALA A 249 -1.30 16.37 -22.66
C ALA A 249 -2.83 16.24 -22.75
N TYR A 250 -3.39 15.10 -22.31
CA TYR A 250 -4.82 14.90 -22.21
C TYR A 250 -5.46 15.87 -21.21
N ALA A 251 -4.82 16.09 -20.04
CA ALA A 251 -5.31 17.05 -19.06
C ALA A 251 -5.40 18.48 -19.66
N GLN A 252 -4.38 18.91 -20.42
CA GLN A 252 -4.41 20.20 -21.13
C GLN A 252 -5.52 20.25 -22.19
N PHE A 253 -5.75 19.18 -22.93
CA PHE A 253 -6.87 19.07 -23.88
C PHE A 253 -8.22 19.29 -23.19
N ARG A 254 -8.41 18.74 -21.97
CA ARG A 254 -9.63 18.89 -21.18
C ARG A 254 -9.71 20.21 -20.40
N GLY A 255 -8.68 21.06 -20.43
CA GLY A 255 -8.60 22.28 -19.63
C GLY A 255 -8.55 22.00 -18.13
N LYS A 256 -7.96 20.88 -17.75
CA LYS A 256 -7.75 20.38 -16.39
C LYS A 256 -6.26 20.14 -16.12
N SER A 257 -5.91 19.64 -14.95
CA SER A 257 -4.54 19.25 -14.56
C SER A 257 -4.51 17.82 -14.02
N LEU A 258 -3.32 17.22 -13.98
CA LEU A 258 -3.08 16.06 -13.14
C LEU A 258 -3.23 16.46 -11.67
N PRO A 259 -3.78 15.62 -10.79
CA PRO A 259 -3.77 15.90 -9.36
C PRO A 259 -2.34 15.93 -8.83
N THR A 260 -2.05 16.82 -7.90
CA THR A 260 -0.86 16.65 -7.06
C THR A 260 -1.10 15.52 -6.06
N LEU A 261 -0.03 15.00 -5.44
CA LEU A 261 -0.16 14.02 -4.36
C LEU A 261 -1.12 14.51 -3.26
N THR A 262 -1.04 15.79 -2.93
CA THR A 262 -1.91 16.39 -1.90
C THR A 262 -3.37 16.43 -2.33
N HIS A 263 -3.69 16.85 -3.56
CA HIS A 263 -5.05 16.85 -4.08
C HIS A 263 -5.63 15.43 -4.16
N TRP A 264 -4.85 14.49 -4.71
CA TRP A 264 -5.26 13.10 -4.82
C TRP A 264 -5.56 12.49 -3.44
N ALA A 265 -4.61 12.64 -2.51
CA ALA A 265 -4.75 12.11 -1.17
C ALA A 265 -5.89 12.77 -0.38
N ARG A 266 -6.08 14.10 -0.52
CA ARG A 266 -7.19 14.82 0.10
C ARG A 266 -8.55 14.30 -0.39
N ALA A 267 -8.68 13.95 -1.66
CA ALA A 267 -9.91 13.38 -2.22
C ALA A 267 -10.13 11.92 -1.80
N ALA A 268 -9.03 11.17 -1.65
CA ALA A 268 -9.08 9.74 -1.30
C ALA A 268 -9.37 9.50 0.18
N TYR A 269 -8.71 10.26 1.08
CA TYR A 269 -8.69 9.98 2.51
C TYR A 269 -9.61 10.93 3.29
N PRO A 270 -10.41 10.40 4.24
CA PRO A 270 -11.16 11.26 5.15
C PRO A 270 -10.19 12.05 6.04
N PRO A 271 -10.58 13.26 6.45
CA PRO A 271 -9.74 14.11 7.31
C PRO A 271 -9.34 13.49 8.64
N SER A 272 -10.15 12.54 9.12
CA SER A 272 -9.93 11.86 10.41
C SER A 272 -8.83 10.81 10.39
N GLU A 273 -8.37 10.40 9.24
CA GLU A 273 -7.30 9.43 9.18
C GLU A 273 -5.93 10.11 9.28
N ILE A 274 -5.39 10.15 10.47
CA ILE A 274 -3.94 10.28 10.71
C ILE A 274 -3.32 8.96 10.21
N ALA A 275 -3.39 8.75 8.91
CA ALA A 275 -3.19 7.41 8.42
C ALA A 275 -1.80 7.22 7.88
N SER A 276 -1.02 6.57 8.65
CA SER A 276 -0.08 5.54 8.20
C SER A 276 -0.79 4.18 8.00
N SER A 277 -2.07 4.05 8.35
CA SER A 277 -2.86 2.85 8.15
C SER A 277 -3.51 2.90 6.78
N LEU A 278 -3.36 1.81 6.05
CA LEU A 278 -4.21 1.41 4.96
C LEU A 278 -5.65 1.77 5.29
N MET A 279 -6.39 2.24 4.34
CA MET A 279 -7.82 2.50 4.46
C MET A 279 -8.57 1.17 4.31
N PRO A 280 -8.83 0.44 5.39
CA PRO A 280 -9.48 -0.88 5.29
C PRO A 280 -10.84 -0.77 4.61
N SER A 281 -11.54 0.33 4.84
CA SER A 281 -12.84 0.63 4.27
C SER A 281 -12.79 0.89 2.76
N LEU A 282 -11.91 1.75 2.28
CA LEU A 282 -11.76 2.03 0.85
C LEU A 282 -11.31 0.79 0.10
N VAL A 283 -10.33 0.07 0.65
CA VAL A 283 -9.79 -1.14 0.07
C VAL A 283 -10.83 -2.26 -0.02
N GLY A 284 -11.67 -2.43 1.02
CA GLY A 284 -12.70 -3.49 1.07
C GLY A 284 -13.77 -3.36 -0.01
N THR A 285 -13.97 -2.15 -0.55
CA THR A 285 -14.94 -1.87 -1.60
C THR A 285 -14.32 -1.58 -2.96
N SER A 286 -12.99 -1.66 -3.08
CA SER A 286 -12.22 -1.32 -4.29
C SER A 286 -11.89 -2.56 -5.12
N ASN A 287 -11.68 -2.35 -6.44
CA ASN A 287 -11.30 -3.43 -7.35
C ASN A 287 -9.81 -3.81 -7.17
N PHE A 288 -9.57 -4.85 -6.36
CA PHE A 288 -8.30 -5.57 -6.20
C PHE A 288 -8.51 -7.07 -6.42
N ASP A 289 -9.50 -7.45 -7.24
CA ASP A 289 -9.92 -8.84 -7.44
C ASP A 289 -8.95 -9.68 -8.29
N ARG A 290 -7.98 -9.03 -8.96
CA ARG A 290 -6.98 -9.60 -9.86
C ARG A 290 -7.54 -10.16 -11.17
N GLU A 291 -8.82 -10.01 -11.44
CA GLU A 291 -9.46 -10.56 -12.64
C GLU A 291 -9.39 -9.58 -13.82
N ALA A 292 -10.03 -8.42 -13.70
CA ALA A 292 -10.14 -7.46 -14.78
C ALA A 292 -10.34 -6.02 -14.29
N LEU A 293 -10.13 -5.04 -15.19
CA LEU A 293 -10.59 -3.67 -14.98
C LEU A 293 -12.12 -3.64 -14.92
N HIS A 294 -12.67 -2.86 -14.00
CA HIS A 294 -14.10 -2.58 -13.93
C HIS A 294 -14.44 -1.28 -14.68
N PRO A 295 -15.69 -1.14 -15.19
CA PRO A 295 -16.17 0.12 -15.75
C PRO A 295 -16.03 1.27 -14.75
N VAL A 296 -15.60 2.44 -15.22
CA VAL A 296 -15.35 3.64 -14.38
C VAL A 296 -16.60 4.13 -13.63
N GLY A 297 -17.80 3.78 -14.11
CA GLY A 297 -19.08 4.13 -13.47
C GLY A 297 -19.58 3.13 -12.41
N SER A 298 -18.87 2.03 -12.16
CA SER A 298 -19.25 1.07 -11.13
C SER A 298 -19.04 1.69 -9.74
N GLU A 299 -20.10 1.67 -8.89
CA GLU A 299 -20.05 2.28 -7.56
C GLU A 299 -19.21 1.43 -6.59
N GLN A 300 -17.89 1.54 -6.70
CA GLN A 300 -16.94 0.84 -5.83
C GLN A 300 -15.82 1.80 -5.39
N GLY A 301 -15.22 1.54 -4.24
CA GLY A 301 -14.02 2.22 -3.76
C GLY A 301 -14.20 3.74 -3.62
N GLY A 302 -15.30 4.19 -3.03
CA GLY A 302 -15.61 5.61 -2.90
C GLY A 302 -14.62 6.37 -2.04
N GLY A 303 -13.94 7.37 -2.61
CA GLY A 303 -13.11 8.33 -1.89
C GLY A 303 -13.94 9.21 -0.95
N ALA A 304 -13.25 9.98 -0.11
CA ALA A 304 -13.86 10.73 0.99
C ALA A 304 -14.98 11.68 0.56
N TYR A 305 -14.95 12.18 -0.67
CA TYR A 305 -15.92 13.18 -1.17
C TYR A 305 -16.73 12.67 -2.35
N GLY A 306 -16.86 11.34 -2.54
CA GLY A 306 -17.72 10.74 -3.54
C GLY A 306 -17.07 10.43 -4.89
N SER A 307 -15.75 10.53 -5.00
CA SER A 307 -15.02 9.94 -6.12
C SER A 307 -15.14 8.41 -6.08
N ILE A 308 -15.06 7.75 -7.24
CA ILE A 308 -15.19 6.30 -7.40
C ILE A 308 -13.82 5.73 -7.81
N HIS A 309 -13.51 4.50 -7.42
CA HIS A 309 -12.23 3.85 -7.74
C HIS A 309 -10.98 4.68 -7.36
N GLN A 310 -11.06 5.41 -6.23
CA GLN A 310 -9.91 6.16 -5.73
C GLN A 310 -8.77 5.23 -5.26
N ALA A 311 -9.04 3.95 -5.10
CA ALA A 311 -8.06 2.91 -4.91
C ALA A 311 -8.43 1.67 -5.74
N GLY A 312 -7.44 0.90 -6.17
CA GLY A 312 -7.62 -0.26 -7.04
C GLY A 312 -7.92 0.14 -8.49
N ASN A 313 -8.49 -0.76 -9.25
CA ASN A 313 -8.83 -0.65 -10.66
C ASN A 313 -7.62 -0.26 -11.53
N ALA A 314 -7.33 1.01 -11.75
CA ALA A 314 -6.12 1.49 -12.42
C ALA A 314 -5.32 2.43 -11.53
N ARG A 315 -3.97 2.34 -11.57
CA ARG A 315 -3.11 3.35 -10.96
C ARG A 315 -3.29 4.68 -11.65
N GLU A 316 -3.21 5.76 -10.91
CA GLU A 316 -3.45 7.11 -11.43
C GLU A 316 -2.17 7.96 -11.41
N TRP A 317 -1.78 8.49 -12.57
CA TRP A 317 -0.68 9.43 -12.68
C TRP A 317 -0.97 10.72 -11.92
N ILE A 318 0.03 11.22 -11.17
CA ILE A 318 -0.03 12.53 -10.50
C ILE A 318 1.01 13.49 -11.06
N LEU A 319 0.82 14.79 -10.77
CA LEU A 319 1.66 15.87 -11.29
C LEU A 319 3.08 15.85 -10.73
N ASN A 320 3.21 15.52 -9.43
CA ASN A 320 4.49 15.63 -8.73
C ASN A 320 5.59 14.75 -9.33
N GLU A 321 6.76 15.33 -9.41
CA GLU A 321 7.98 14.63 -9.78
C GLU A 321 8.54 13.82 -8.61
N TRP A 322 9.17 12.71 -8.96
CA TRP A 322 9.97 11.93 -8.02
C TRP A 322 11.32 11.62 -8.66
N GLY A 323 12.34 12.37 -8.26
CA GLY A 323 13.63 12.32 -8.95
C GLY A 323 13.50 12.79 -10.39
N GLN A 324 13.86 11.93 -11.37
CA GLN A 324 13.66 12.17 -12.81
C GLN A 324 12.41 11.47 -13.37
N GLY A 325 11.63 10.83 -12.53
CA GLY A 325 10.43 10.09 -12.91
C GLY A 325 9.13 10.81 -12.57
N GLY A 326 8.02 10.19 -12.94
CA GLY A 326 6.67 10.49 -12.49
C GLY A 326 6.24 9.53 -11.37
N MET A 327 5.06 9.74 -10.84
CA MET A 327 4.50 8.91 -9.77
C MET A 327 3.06 8.53 -10.06
N THR A 328 2.69 7.30 -9.70
CA THR A 328 1.30 6.85 -9.68
C THR A 328 0.87 6.45 -8.28
N LEU A 329 -0.44 6.58 -8.00
CA LEU A 329 -1.09 6.28 -6.73
C LEU A 329 -2.27 5.32 -6.92
N GLY A 330 -2.85 4.85 -5.81
CA GLY A 330 -4.10 4.10 -5.77
C GLY A 330 -3.98 2.59 -5.89
N GLY A 331 -2.90 2.08 -6.47
CA GLY A 331 -2.78 0.66 -6.82
C GLY A 331 -3.67 0.28 -8.02
N SER A 332 -3.69 -0.99 -8.39
CA SER A 332 -4.45 -1.49 -9.53
C SER A 332 -5.13 -2.84 -9.22
N TYR A 333 -6.05 -3.24 -10.08
CA TYR A 333 -6.82 -4.49 -9.93
C TYR A 333 -5.95 -5.74 -9.80
N ARG A 334 -4.74 -5.78 -10.39
CA ARG A 334 -3.82 -6.93 -10.32
C ARG A 334 -2.97 -6.95 -9.05
N GLU A 335 -2.97 -5.87 -8.28
CA GLU A 335 -2.08 -5.72 -7.14
C GLU A 335 -2.75 -6.10 -5.83
N PRO A 336 -1.97 -6.50 -4.82
CA PRO A 336 -2.51 -6.69 -3.47
C PRO A 336 -3.04 -5.37 -2.90
N THR A 337 -4.04 -5.45 -2.05
CA THR A 337 -4.76 -4.32 -1.46
C THR A 337 -3.86 -3.26 -0.79
N TYR A 338 -2.73 -3.66 -0.21
CA TYR A 338 -1.79 -2.70 0.41
C TYR A 338 -1.13 -1.73 -0.59
N TRP A 339 -1.24 -1.99 -1.90
CA TRP A 339 -0.78 -1.06 -2.93
C TRP A 339 -1.64 0.20 -3.02
N ALA A 340 -2.84 0.21 -2.46
CA ALA A 340 -3.66 1.41 -2.34
C ALA A 340 -2.90 2.61 -1.77
N ASN A 341 -1.99 2.36 -0.82
CA ASN A 341 -1.16 3.37 -0.17
C ASN A 341 0.26 3.50 -0.74
N GLN A 342 0.58 2.76 -1.81
CA GLN A 342 1.93 2.81 -2.38
C GLN A 342 2.05 3.98 -3.36
N ARG A 343 3.17 4.67 -3.26
CA ARG A 343 3.64 5.66 -4.23
C ARG A 343 4.59 4.95 -5.17
N VAL A 344 4.16 4.77 -6.41
CA VAL A 344 4.95 4.04 -7.39
C VAL A 344 5.68 5.02 -8.30
N ALA A 345 6.97 5.23 -8.02
CA ALA A 345 7.83 6.02 -8.90
C ALA A 345 8.17 5.22 -10.16
N GLN A 346 7.99 5.82 -11.32
CA GLN A 346 8.20 5.18 -12.61
C GLN A 346 8.86 6.18 -13.59
N PRO A 347 9.58 5.71 -14.64
CA PRO A 347 9.95 6.58 -15.75
C PRO A 347 8.72 7.27 -16.32
N ARG A 348 8.82 8.53 -16.70
CA ARG A 348 7.68 9.29 -17.27
C ARG A 348 7.14 8.70 -18.57
N PHE A 349 7.96 7.96 -19.30
CA PHE A 349 7.54 7.18 -20.48
C PHE A 349 7.01 5.77 -20.14
N SER A 350 6.87 5.41 -18.86
CA SER A 350 6.26 4.12 -18.50
C SER A 350 4.81 4.06 -18.96
N ARG A 351 4.49 3.07 -19.81
CA ARG A 351 3.18 2.86 -20.42
C ARG A 351 2.63 1.49 -20.03
N SER A 352 2.69 1.22 -18.71
CA SER A 352 2.15 -0.01 -18.13
C SER A 352 0.63 -0.08 -18.35
N ASP A 353 0.14 -1.28 -18.63
CA ASP A 353 -1.29 -1.60 -18.73
C ASP A 353 -2.05 -1.43 -17.39
N LEU A 354 -1.35 -1.06 -16.32
CA LEU A 354 -1.91 -0.74 -15.01
C LEU A 354 -2.03 0.77 -14.74
N ASN A 355 -1.40 1.62 -15.58
CA ASN A 355 -1.34 3.07 -15.37
C ASN A 355 -2.42 3.78 -16.17
N GLY A 356 -3.34 4.40 -15.48
CA GLY A 356 -4.37 5.31 -15.99
C GLY A 356 -4.21 6.72 -15.44
N VAL A 357 -5.30 7.48 -15.39
CA VAL A 357 -5.32 8.88 -14.94
C VAL A 357 -6.70 9.32 -14.46
N ARG A 358 -6.70 10.23 -13.50
CA ARG A 358 -7.83 11.05 -13.05
C ARG A 358 -7.39 12.50 -13.05
N LEU A 359 -8.29 13.45 -13.35
CA LEU A 359 -7.94 14.85 -13.47
C LEU A 359 -8.54 15.69 -12.34
N VAL A 360 -7.92 16.85 -12.10
CA VAL A 360 -8.43 17.89 -11.20
C VAL A 360 -8.65 19.19 -11.95
N LYS A 361 -9.59 20.01 -11.44
CA LYS A 361 -9.78 21.40 -11.83
C LYS A 361 -9.69 22.27 -10.59
N LEU A 362 -8.69 23.13 -10.53
CA LEU A 362 -8.51 24.04 -9.42
C LEU A 362 -9.49 25.20 -9.55
N LEU A 363 -10.11 25.58 -8.42
CA LEU A 363 -11.01 26.73 -8.34
C LEU A 363 -10.22 28.03 -8.18
N ASP A 364 -9.03 27.97 -7.54
CA ASP A 364 -8.05 29.05 -7.51
C ASP A 364 -6.73 28.58 -8.15
N PRO A 365 -6.42 29.00 -9.38
CA PRO A 365 -5.17 28.62 -10.05
C PRO A 365 -3.89 29.10 -9.37
N GLN A 366 -3.96 30.10 -8.47
CA GLN A 366 -2.79 30.60 -7.72
C GLN A 366 -2.42 29.69 -6.53
N GLY A 367 -3.37 28.86 -6.04
CA GLY A 367 -3.13 27.86 -5.02
C GLY A 367 -2.28 26.66 -5.50
N GLU A 368 -2.09 26.54 -6.81
CA GLU A 368 -1.42 25.41 -7.47
C GLU A 368 0.08 25.30 -7.18
N VAL A 369 0.74 26.45 -7.04
CA VAL A 369 2.21 26.53 -7.09
C VAL A 369 2.88 25.85 -5.89
N SER A 370 2.21 25.74 -4.73
CA SER A 370 2.83 25.18 -3.52
C SER A 370 2.80 23.65 -3.43
N PHE A 371 1.94 22.96 -4.19
CA PHE A 371 1.80 21.50 -4.12
C PHE A 371 2.41 20.76 -5.31
N SER A 372 2.83 21.47 -6.36
CA SER A 372 3.49 20.89 -7.53
C SER A 372 4.98 20.62 -7.32
N ASP A 373 5.56 21.17 -6.25
CA ASP A 373 6.97 20.97 -5.94
C ASP A 373 7.33 19.47 -5.87
N PRO A 374 8.56 19.11 -6.27
CA PRO A 374 9.07 17.76 -6.09
C PRO A 374 8.93 17.32 -4.63
N ILE A 375 8.41 16.14 -4.40
CA ILE A 375 8.21 15.62 -3.04
C ILE A 375 9.57 15.57 -2.33
N PRO A 376 9.75 16.29 -1.20
CA PRO A 376 11.02 16.32 -0.52
C PRO A 376 11.39 14.90 -0.07
N ARG A 377 12.62 14.48 -0.38
CA ARG A 377 13.18 13.26 0.20
C ARG A 377 13.32 13.46 1.70
N THR A 378 12.54 12.74 2.49
CA THR A 378 12.72 12.73 3.95
C THR A 378 14.10 12.20 4.26
N THR A 379 15.01 13.08 4.67
CA THR A 379 16.29 12.66 5.23
C THR A 379 16.03 12.22 6.68
N ALA A 380 15.90 10.91 6.90
CA ALA A 380 15.97 10.40 8.26
C ALA A 380 17.30 10.88 8.88
N SER A 381 17.26 11.44 10.08
CA SER A 381 18.48 11.81 10.80
C SER A 381 19.23 10.52 11.16
N ASN A 382 20.14 10.10 10.29
CA ASN A 382 20.96 8.93 10.47
C ASN A 382 22.15 9.31 11.35
N ILE A 383 21.96 9.39 12.67
CA ILE A 383 23.10 9.39 13.60
C ILE A 383 23.51 7.93 13.77
N PRO A 384 24.64 7.49 13.20
CA PRO A 384 25.07 6.10 13.31
C PRO A 384 25.35 5.73 14.77
N THR A 385 24.78 4.63 15.23
CA THR A 385 25.13 4.06 16.52
C THR A 385 26.50 3.38 16.39
N GLU A 386 27.38 3.59 17.36
CA GLU A 386 28.69 2.94 17.39
C GLU A 386 28.55 1.40 17.36
N PRO A 387 29.44 0.69 16.65
CA PRO A 387 29.43 -0.76 16.60
C PRO A 387 29.55 -1.37 17.99
N MET A 388 28.75 -2.38 18.30
CA MET A 388 28.81 -3.10 19.56
C MET A 388 30.12 -3.85 19.73
N SER A 389 30.74 -3.78 20.92
CA SER A 389 31.97 -4.54 21.26
C SER A 389 31.73 -6.06 21.16
N ASN A 390 32.76 -6.86 21.01
CA ASN A 390 32.67 -8.32 20.98
C ASN A 390 32.10 -8.88 22.28
N GLU A 391 32.48 -8.30 23.42
CA GLU A 391 32.00 -8.71 24.74
C GLU A 391 30.51 -8.45 24.88
N THR A 392 30.06 -7.24 24.56
CA THR A 392 28.63 -6.87 24.62
C THR A 392 27.81 -7.71 23.62
N TYR A 393 28.33 -7.94 22.41
CA TYR A 393 27.67 -8.80 21.42
C TYR A 393 27.51 -10.23 21.92
N GLY A 394 28.51 -10.78 22.63
CA GLY A 394 28.41 -12.10 23.24
C GLY A 394 27.26 -12.20 24.25
N VAL A 395 27.09 -11.17 25.09
CA VAL A 395 25.97 -11.09 26.06
C VAL A 395 24.62 -10.98 25.35
N VAL A 396 24.53 -10.10 24.34
CA VAL A 396 23.30 -9.92 23.56
C VAL A 396 22.93 -11.20 22.80
N SER A 397 23.92 -11.88 22.20
CA SER A 397 23.73 -13.14 21.48
C SER A 397 23.10 -14.24 22.33
N ALA A 398 23.34 -14.24 23.64
CA ALA A 398 22.75 -15.21 24.55
C ALA A 398 21.21 -15.06 24.66
N GLN A 399 20.67 -13.86 24.42
CA GLN A 399 19.22 -13.62 24.42
C GLN A 399 18.55 -14.24 23.18
N PHE A 400 19.31 -14.45 22.12
CA PHE A 400 18.83 -15.04 20.86
C PHE A 400 19.12 -16.55 20.76
N ALA A 401 19.67 -17.15 21.83
CA ALA A 401 19.86 -18.60 21.89
C ALA A 401 18.51 -19.31 22.08
N TYR A 402 18.35 -20.46 21.43
CA TYR A 402 17.21 -21.34 21.62
C TYR A 402 17.67 -22.78 21.78
N SER A 403 16.84 -23.58 22.47
CA SER A 403 17.10 -25.01 22.61
C SER A 403 16.41 -25.76 21.47
N PRO A 404 17.11 -26.65 20.75
CA PRO A 404 16.48 -27.51 19.76
C PRO A 404 15.43 -28.39 20.43
N THR A 405 14.18 -28.25 20.03
CA THR A 405 13.06 -29.13 20.40
C THR A 405 12.66 -29.95 19.18
N ASN A 406 11.81 -30.97 19.37
CA ASN A 406 11.29 -31.71 18.23
C ASN A 406 10.51 -30.77 17.29
N LEU A 407 10.82 -30.81 16.01
CA LEU A 407 10.16 -29.97 14.98
C LEU A 407 8.75 -30.44 14.65
N GLU A 408 8.48 -31.75 14.83
CA GLU A 408 7.17 -32.37 14.54
C GLU A 408 6.59 -31.94 13.18
N PRO A 409 7.35 -32.07 12.08
CA PRO A 409 6.90 -31.57 10.78
C PRO A 409 5.68 -32.33 10.29
N GLU A 410 4.65 -31.58 9.88
CA GLU A 410 3.41 -32.09 9.30
C GLU A 410 3.19 -31.47 7.93
N ILE A 411 3.00 -32.30 6.90
CA ILE A 411 2.61 -31.84 5.56
C ILE A 411 1.11 -31.56 5.57
N ILE A 412 0.74 -30.29 5.50
CA ILE A 412 -0.66 -29.84 5.54
C ILE A 412 -1.31 -29.98 4.16
N ALA A 413 -0.58 -29.62 3.10
CA ALA A 413 -1.07 -29.67 1.73
C ALA A 413 0.07 -29.83 0.72
N VAL A 414 -0.24 -30.44 -0.40
CA VAL A 414 0.63 -30.51 -1.58
C VAL A 414 -0.20 -30.16 -2.81
N ASP A 415 0.25 -29.19 -3.57
CA ASP A 415 -0.33 -28.78 -4.84
C ASP A 415 0.72 -29.01 -5.93
N ASP A 416 0.45 -29.96 -6.82
CA ASP A 416 1.31 -30.34 -7.95
C ASP A 416 0.71 -29.97 -9.31
N SER A 417 -0.30 -29.13 -9.31
CA SER A 417 -1.02 -28.69 -10.51
C SER A 417 -0.20 -27.77 -11.42
N ASP A 418 0.79 -27.05 -10.86
CA ASP A 418 1.67 -26.18 -11.64
C ASP A 418 2.75 -26.99 -12.38
N ASN A 419 3.08 -26.58 -13.60
CA ASN A 419 4.07 -27.26 -14.43
C ASN A 419 5.53 -26.82 -14.17
N GLN A 420 5.75 -25.79 -13.37
CA GLN A 420 7.07 -25.21 -13.07
C GLN A 420 7.59 -25.61 -11.68
N TRP A 421 6.69 -25.82 -10.71
CA TRP A 421 7.01 -26.21 -9.34
C TRP A 421 5.94 -27.09 -8.68
N ILE A 422 6.29 -27.66 -7.54
CA ILE A 422 5.35 -28.27 -6.60
C ILE A 422 5.28 -27.32 -5.40
N ARG A 423 4.07 -27.01 -4.92
CA ARG A 423 3.86 -26.20 -3.74
C ARG A 423 3.48 -27.08 -2.55
N GLU A 424 4.31 -27.11 -1.53
CA GLU A 424 4.04 -27.78 -0.27
C GLU A 424 3.71 -26.78 0.84
N THR A 425 2.73 -27.08 1.67
CA THR A 425 2.51 -26.37 2.94
C THR A 425 2.87 -27.32 4.07
N VAL A 426 3.81 -26.92 4.91
CA VAL A 426 4.32 -27.72 6.02
C VAL A 426 4.22 -26.94 7.31
N ARG A 427 3.76 -27.58 8.36
CA ARG A 427 3.71 -27.03 9.73
C ARG A 427 4.84 -27.59 10.56
N ILE A 428 5.55 -26.73 11.30
CA ILE A 428 6.59 -27.12 12.24
C ILE A 428 6.40 -26.46 13.61
N ASN A 429 6.82 -27.13 14.68
CA ASN A 429 6.85 -26.57 16.03
C ASN A 429 8.01 -25.57 16.17
N VAL A 430 7.73 -24.36 16.67
CA VAL A 430 8.75 -23.31 16.85
C VAL A 430 9.46 -23.38 18.22
N GLY A 431 8.93 -24.15 19.18
CA GLY A 431 9.58 -24.41 20.47
C GLY A 431 9.37 -23.34 21.52
N TYR A 432 8.50 -22.38 21.31
CA TYR A 432 8.03 -21.40 22.30
C TYR A 432 6.50 -21.28 22.25
N ASP A 433 5.87 -20.92 23.37
CA ASP A 433 4.45 -20.61 23.56
C ASP A 433 3.45 -21.67 23.02
N ASN A 434 3.90 -22.92 22.82
CA ASN A 434 3.16 -24.00 22.13
C ASN A 434 2.70 -23.60 20.72
N GLU A 435 3.41 -22.69 20.06
CA GLU A 435 3.11 -22.25 18.72
C GLU A 435 3.72 -23.14 17.64
N SER A 436 3.14 -23.05 16.46
CA SER A 436 3.66 -23.65 15.23
C SER A 436 3.81 -22.61 14.14
N MET A 437 4.67 -22.89 13.17
CA MET A 437 4.92 -22.05 12.02
C MET A 437 4.60 -22.83 10.74
N ASP A 438 3.75 -22.26 9.91
CA ASP A 438 3.48 -22.78 8.57
C ASP A 438 4.54 -22.28 7.59
N LEU A 439 4.97 -23.18 6.73
CA LEU A 439 5.96 -22.95 5.68
C LEU A 439 5.31 -23.24 4.34
N MET A 440 5.32 -22.31 3.40
CA MET A 440 4.98 -22.59 2.02
C MET A 440 6.28 -22.76 1.22
N ILE A 441 6.42 -23.90 0.55
CA ILE A 441 7.66 -24.31 -0.13
C ILE A 441 7.35 -24.54 -1.60
N TYR A 442 8.01 -23.79 -2.48
CA TYR A 442 7.96 -23.97 -3.93
C TYR A 442 9.17 -24.78 -4.38
N ILE A 443 8.96 -26.05 -4.73
CA ILE A 443 10.00 -27.00 -5.11
C ILE A 443 10.12 -27.00 -6.64
N PRO A 444 11.31 -26.73 -7.18
CA PRO A 444 11.54 -26.66 -8.63
C PRO A 444 11.21 -27.95 -9.37
N ARG A 445 10.62 -27.86 -10.57
CA ARG A 445 10.53 -28.97 -11.52
C ARG A 445 11.63 -28.89 -12.57
N GLY A 446 12.11 -30.03 -13.05
CA GLY A 446 13.12 -30.11 -14.11
C GLY A 446 14.56 -29.83 -13.64
N PHE A 447 14.80 -29.89 -12.33
CA PHE A 447 16.13 -29.77 -11.71
C PHE A 447 16.36 -30.91 -10.72
N ASP A 448 17.63 -31.28 -10.53
CA ASP A 448 18.02 -32.31 -9.60
C ASP A 448 18.27 -31.78 -8.19
N PRO A 449 17.73 -32.43 -7.15
CA PRO A 449 18.06 -32.08 -5.76
C PRO A 449 19.52 -32.42 -5.42
N PRO A 450 20.11 -31.87 -4.34
CA PRO A 450 19.44 -30.97 -3.40
C PRO A 450 19.34 -29.53 -3.92
N TYR A 451 18.16 -28.90 -3.71
CA TYR A 451 17.88 -27.52 -4.12
C TYR A 451 18.46 -26.52 -3.14
N GLN A 452 18.91 -25.35 -3.63
CA GLN A 452 19.36 -24.23 -2.81
C GLN A 452 18.11 -23.53 -2.21
N PRO A 453 17.91 -23.57 -0.86
CA PRO A 453 16.72 -22.97 -0.25
C PRO A 453 16.89 -21.45 -0.09
N VAL A 454 15.92 -20.71 -0.60
CA VAL A 454 15.78 -19.26 -0.45
C VAL A 454 14.65 -18.99 0.55
N MET A 455 15.01 -18.57 1.76
CA MET A 455 14.07 -18.14 2.80
C MET A 455 13.64 -16.71 2.50
N PHE A 456 12.38 -16.50 2.23
CA PHE A 456 11.85 -15.16 1.98
C PHE A 456 11.18 -14.57 3.21
N SER A 457 11.60 -13.38 3.59
CA SER A 457 10.93 -12.56 4.61
C SER A 457 10.21 -11.39 3.96
N PRO A 458 8.87 -11.31 4.09
CA PRO A 458 8.05 -10.34 3.38
C PRO A 458 8.15 -8.92 3.95
N GLY A 459 7.54 -7.97 3.22
CA GLY A 459 7.35 -6.60 3.66
C GLY A 459 6.33 -6.45 4.80
N ALA A 460 6.13 -5.22 5.25
CA ALA A 460 5.26 -4.87 6.37
C ALA A 460 3.79 -5.29 6.19
N ASN A 461 3.34 -5.45 4.95
CA ASN A 461 1.99 -5.90 4.63
C ASN A 461 1.63 -7.25 5.26
N ALA A 462 2.55 -8.22 5.27
CA ALA A 462 2.33 -9.52 5.91
C ALA A 462 2.14 -9.41 7.44
N TYR A 463 2.55 -8.29 8.04
CA TYR A 463 2.45 -8.00 9.47
C TYR A 463 1.30 -7.06 9.82
N SER A 464 0.78 -6.31 8.86
CA SER A 464 -0.28 -5.29 9.07
C SER A 464 -1.64 -5.72 8.56
N ILE A 465 -1.69 -6.52 7.49
CA ILE A 465 -2.93 -6.98 6.87
C ILE A 465 -3.09 -8.48 7.14
N LEU A 466 -4.29 -8.90 7.52
CA LEU A 466 -4.60 -10.31 7.68
C LEU A 466 -4.80 -10.93 6.29
N THR A 467 -3.72 -11.42 5.70
CA THR A 467 -3.73 -12.18 4.45
C THR A 467 -3.26 -13.59 4.76
N PRO A 468 -4.00 -14.64 4.38
CA PRO A 468 -3.55 -16.02 4.55
C PRO A 468 -2.24 -16.29 3.82
N LEU A 469 -1.35 -17.10 4.41
CA LEU A 469 -0.11 -17.53 3.74
C LEU A 469 -0.41 -18.25 2.42
N THR A 470 -1.56 -18.93 2.33
CA THR A 470 -2.01 -19.64 1.13
C THR A 470 -2.23 -18.73 -0.08
N ASP A 471 -2.47 -17.44 0.15
CA ASP A 471 -2.67 -16.43 -0.90
C ASP A 471 -1.36 -15.81 -1.39
N PHE A 472 -0.22 -16.25 -0.85
CA PHE A 472 1.07 -15.76 -1.32
C PHE A 472 1.33 -16.21 -2.76
N ASP A 473 1.59 -15.23 -3.63
CA ASP A 473 1.94 -15.44 -5.02
C ASP A 473 3.37 -14.93 -5.27
N PRO A 474 4.32 -15.82 -5.65
CA PRO A 474 5.69 -15.40 -5.92
C PRO A 474 5.82 -14.35 -7.03
N ALA A 475 4.92 -14.35 -8.02
CA ALA A 475 4.95 -13.42 -9.15
C ALA A 475 4.68 -11.99 -8.70
N VAL A 476 3.85 -11.78 -7.69
CA VAL A 476 3.58 -10.46 -7.10
C VAL A 476 4.84 -9.80 -6.54
N TYR A 477 5.73 -10.61 -5.95
CA TYR A 477 7.02 -10.16 -5.43
C TYR A 477 8.16 -10.30 -6.44
N LEU A 478 7.85 -10.64 -7.69
CA LEU A 478 8.83 -10.91 -8.76
C LEU A 478 9.83 -12.04 -8.42
N LEU A 479 9.42 -13.01 -7.59
CA LEU A 479 10.26 -14.10 -7.08
C LEU A 479 9.98 -15.46 -7.76
N ASP A 480 8.97 -15.53 -8.63
CA ASP A 480 8.60 -16.72 -9.40
C ASP A 480 9.76 -17.30 -10.23
N PHE A 481 10.74 -16.47 -10.62
CA PHE A 481 11.95 -16.91 -11.31
C PHE A 481 12.83 -17.86 -10.45
N LEU A 482 12.75 -17.81 -9.13
CA LEU A 482 13.57 -18.64 -8.23
C LEU A 482 13.26 -20.13 -8.43
N PRO A 483 12.01 -20.62 -8.26
CA PRO A 483 11.72 -22.02 -8.56
C PRO A 483 11.90 -22.35 -10.04
N VAL A 484 11.58 -21.44 -10.97
CA VAL A 484 11.81 -21.65 -12.41
C VAL A 484 13.29 -21.80 -12.75
N SER A 485 14.19 -21.22 -11.97
CA SER A 485 15.65 -21.32 -12.14
C SER A 485 16.30 -22.43 -11.32
N GLY A 486 15.52 -23.28 -10.61
CA GLY A 486 16.00 -24.45 -9.89
C GLY A 486 16.33 -24.25 -8.41
N ARG A 487 15.85 -23.14 -7.80
CA ARG A 487 16.01 -22.86 -6.37
C ARG A 487 14.71 -23.03 -5.63
N ALA A 488 14.73 -23.68 -4.47
CA ALA A 488 13.53 -23.82 -3.65
C ALA A 488 13.22 -22.49 -2.95
N LEU A 489 12.03 -21.94 -3.19
CA LEU A 489 11.57 -20.72 -2.50
C LEU A 489 10.73 -21.13 -1.29
N VAL A 490 11.08 -20.62 -0.11
CA VAL A 490 10.44 -20.96 1.16
C VAL A 490 9.89 -19.69 1.83
N ILE A 491 8.59 -19.67 2.09
CA ILE A 491 7.89 -18.55 2.73
C ILE A 491 7.42 -19.00 4.11
N PRO A 492 8.09 -18.62 5.20
CA PRO A 492 7.64 -18.93 6.55
C PRO A 492 6.65 -17.88 7.06
N ALA A 493 5.63 -18.33 7.80
CA ALA A 493 4.79 -17.44 8.60
C ALA A 493 5.53 -17.08 9.91
N PHE A 494 6.42 -16.10 9.86
CA PHE A 494 7.15 -15.61 11.03
C PHE A 494 6.21 -15.05 12.11
N ASP A 495 6.67 -14.99 13.36
CA ASP A 495 5.90 -14.39 14.46
C ASP A 495 5.37 -12.99 14.07
N GLY A 496 4.07 -12.82 14.22
CA GLY A 496 3.34 -11.60 13.88
C GLY A 496 2.98 -11.46 12.39
N SER A 497 3.29 -12.43 11.51
CA SER A 497 2.92 -12.38 10.10
C SER A 497 1.84 -13.41 9.75
N TYR A 498 1.08 -13.14 8.68
CA TYR A 498 0.02 -14.01 8.17
C TYR A 498 -0.94 -14.48 9.29
N GLU A 499 -1.24 -15.75 9.38
CA GLU A 499 -2.11 -16.34 10.42
C GLU A 499 -1.51 -16.29 11.83
N ARG A 500 -0.18 -16.13 11.96
CA ARG A 500 0.50 -15.94 13.24
C ARG A 500 0.44 -14.50 13.77
N LYS A 501 -0.40 -13.68 13.18
CA LYS A 501 -0.72 -12.34 13.66
C LYS A 501 -1.61 -12.43 14.91
N SER A 502 -1.00 -12.83 16.04
CA SER A 502 -1.72 -13.08 17.30
C SER A 502 -2.15 -11.82 18.03
N THR A 503 -1.47 -10.68 17.81
CA THR A 503 -1.77 -9.42 18.49
C THR A 503 -1.27 -8.23 17.70
N ASP A 504 -2.14 -7.29 17.45
CA ASP A 504 -1.76 -5.98 16.96
C ASP A 504 -0.89 -5.30 18.01
N LEU A 505 0.38 -5.01 17.70
CA LEU A 505 1.27 -4.29 18.62
C LEU A 505 0.68 -2.94 19.03
N SER A 506 -0.21 -2.35 18.23
CA SER A 506 -0.92 -1.12 18.56
C SER A 506 -1.98 -1.31 19.65
N THR A 507 -2.57 -2.50 19.76
CA THR A 507 -3.60 -2.80 20.78
C THR A 507 -2.99 -3.28 22.10
N VAL A 508 -1.82 -3.93 22.08
CA VAL A 508 -1.11 -4.41 23.27
C VAL A 508 -0.34 -3.29 23.99
N ALA A 509 0.09 -2.29 23.24
CA ALA A 509 0.96 -1.24 23.73
C ALA A 509 0.20 0.00 24.17
N GLN A 510 -0.45 -0.07 25.30
CA GLN A 510 -1.02 1.14 25.95
C GLN A 510 0.06 2.16 26.38
N THR A 511 1.34 1.80 26.30
CA THR A 511 2.47 2.70 26.58
C THR A 511 3.65 2.45 25.64
N PRO A 512 4.50 3.47 25.34
CA PRO A 512 5.71 3.28 24.53
C PRO A 512 6.66 2.20 25.07
N ALA A 513 6.72 2.01 26.37
CA ALA A 513 7.54 0.99 27.00
C ALA A 513 7.02 -0.43 26.75
N ALA A 514 5.70 -0.63 26.74
CA ALA A 514 5.09 -1.92 26.42
C ALA A 514 5.31 -2.26 24.93
N ALA A 515 5.16 -1.28 24.02
CA ALA A 515 5.47 -1.45 22.59
C ALA A 515 6.92 -1.85 22.33
N SER A 516 7.86 -1.20 23.01
CA SER A 516 9.29 -1.51 22.89
C SER A 516 9.62 -2.91 23.40
N ARG A 517 8.96 -3.37 24.48
CA ARG A 517 9.14 -4.72 25.02
C ARG A 517 8.59 -5.77 24.06
N ALA A 518 7.37 -5.61 23.57
CA ALA A 518 6.75 -6.52 22.63
C ALA A 518 7.56 -6.65 21.31
N LEU A 519 8.12 -5.53 20.82
CA LEU A 519 8.99 -5.56 19.66
C LEU A 519 10.33 -6.28 19.94
N ALA A 520 10.90 -6.12 21.14
CA ALA A 520 12.12 -6.83 21.54
C ALA A 520 11.88 -8.34 21.62
N GLU A 521 10.75 -8.77 22.18
CA GLU A 521 10.33 -10.18 22.25
C GLU A 521 10.13 -10.77 20.85
N ARG A 522 9.39 -10.09 19.99
CA ARG A 522 9.21 -10.49 18.58
C ARG A 522 10.54 -10.65 17.83
N ARG A 523 11.53 -9.82 18.08
CA ARG A 523 12.87 -9.96 17.47
C ARG A 523 13.56 -11.24 17.91
N VAL A 524 13.37 -11.66 19.16
CA VAL A 524 13.87 -12.94 19.66
C VAL A 524 13.15 -14.09 18.95
N HIS A 525 11.82 -14.03 18.84
CA HIS A 525 11.02 -15.03 18.12
C HIS A 525 11.45 -15.16 16.65
N TRP A 526 11.66 -14.05 15.93
CA TRP A 526 12.18 -14.10 14.55
C TRP A 526 13.52 -14.83 14.43
N ARG A 527 14.41 -14.65 15.40
CA ARG A 527 15.67 -15.39 15.41
C ARG A 527 15.44 -16.89 15.65
N ILE A 528 14.53 -17.25 16.53
CA ILE A 528 14.16 -18.64 16.78
C ILE A 528 13.51 -19.22 15.53
N ASP A 529 12.54 -18.56 14.95
CA ASP A 529 11.85 -18.98 13.72
C ASP A 529 12.83 -19.25 12.58
N LEU A 530 13.78 -18.34 12.33
CA LEU A 530 14.86 -18.54 11.35
C LEU A 530 15.68 -19.79 11.66
N GLY A 531 16.03 -19.98 12.93
CA GLY A 531 16.79 -21.15 13.35
C GLY A 531 16.02 -22.46 13.14
N ARG A 532 14.74 -22.47 13.52
CA ARG A 532 13.84 -23.64 13.39
C ARG A 532 13.58 -23.97 11.93
N LEU A 533 13.43 -22.96 11.06
CA LEU A 533 13.33 -23.17 9.63
C LEU A 533 14.58 -23.86 9.08
N ILE A 534 15.77 -23.42 9.46
CA ILE A 534 17.03 -24.06 9.02
C ILE A 534 17.19 -25.44 9.65
N ASP A 535 16.75 -25.67 10.89
CA ASP A 535 16.68 -27.00 11.50
C ASP A 535 15.81 -27.94 10.66
N TYR A 536 14.66 -27.46 10.14
CA TYR A 536 13.81 -28.23 9.25
C TYR A 536 14.52 -28.61 7.94
N PHE A 537 15.34 -27.73 7.37
CA PHE A 537 16.12 -28.08 6.17
C PHE A 537 17.07 -29.27 6.40
N THR A 538 17.54 -29.49 7.62
CA THR A 538 18.37 -30.65 7.93
C THR A 538 17.60 -31.98 7.89
N LEU A 539 16.28 -31.95 7.96
CA LEU A 539 15.40 -33.10 7.83
C LEU A 539 14.99 -33.39 6.36
N ARG A 540 15.33 -32.46 5.44
CA ARG A 540 14.95 -32.49 4.02
C ARG A 540 16.18 -32.80 3.16
N PRO A 541 16.34 -34.06 2.71
CA PRO A 541 17.49 -34.43 1.88
C PRO A 541 17.47 -33.79 0.48
N ASP A 542 16.35 -33.26 0.08
CA ASP A 542 16.16 -32.53 -1.17
C ASP A 542 16.51 -31.02 -1.06
N LEU A 543 16.82 -30.50 0.14
CA LEU A 543 17.26 -29.12 0.35
C LEU A 543 18.73 -29.07 0.79
N ASP A 544 19.53 -28.19 0.15
CA ASP A 544 20.95 -28.04 0.43
C ASP A 544 21.17 -27.10 1.64
N GLN A 545 21.32 -27.69 2.82
CA GLN A 545 21.55 -26.96 4.06
C GLN A 545 22.87 -26.14 4.09
N GLU A 546 23.83 -26.46 3.20
CA GLU A 546 25.07 -25.70 3.07
C GLU A 546 24.96 -24.50 2.13
N LYS A 547 23.79 -24.29 1.50
CA LYS A 547 23.53 -23.20 0.55
C LYS A 547 22.28 -22.38 0.91
N VAL A 548 22.05 -22.18 2.19
CA VAL A 548 20.88 -21.42 2.71
C VAL A 548 21.02 -19.94 2.37
N ILE A 549 19.99 -19.38 1.74
CA ILE A 549 19.89 -17.99 1.31
C ILE A 549 18.82 -17.30 2.15
N TYR A 550 19.14 -16.12 2.68
CA TYR A 550 18.15 -15.20 3.24
C TYR A 550 17.83 -14.13 2.21
N LEU A 551 16.56 -13.95 1.87
CA LEU A 551 16.05 -12.90 1.01
C LEU A 551 14.99 -12.11 1.78
N GLY A 552 15.29 -10.88 2.12
CA GLY A 552 14.37 -9.97 2.81
C GLY A 552 13.88 -8.86 1.89
N PHE A 553 12.59 -8.59 1.94
CA PHE A 553 11.97 -7.48 1.22
C PHE A 553 11.46 -6.42 2.19
N SER A 554 11.81 -5.13 1.98
CA SER A 554 11.31 -4.00 2.76
C SER A 554 11.48 -4.23 4.28
N TYR A 555 10.39 -4.45 5.00
CA TYR A 555 10.42 -4.78 6.43
C TYR A 555 11.19 -6.07 6.72
N GLY A 556 11.08 -7.09 5.85
CA GLY A 556 11.91 -8.29 5.92
C GLY A 556 13.41 -8.00 5.77
N ALA A 557 13.79 -7.02 4.94
CA ALA A 557 15.18 -6.61 4.80
C ALA A 557 15.69 -5.75 5.97
N SER A 558 14.84 -4.88 6.55
CA SER A 558 15.23 -3.92 7.59
C SER A 558 14.95 -4.43 9.01
N GLY A 559 13.79 -5.02 9.28
CA GLY A 559 13.39 -5.54 10.59
C GLY A 559 14.22 -6.74 11.03
N PHE A 560 14.49 -7.65 10.10
CA PHE A 560 15.28 -8.86 10.36
C PHE A 560 16.80 -8.60 10.47
N LEU A 561 17.27 -7.38 10.27
CA LEU A 561 18.60 -6.98 10.71
C LEU A 561 18.81 -7.17 12.23
N ALA A 562 17.72 -7.34 12.98
CA ALA A 562 17.76 -7.71 14.39
C ALA A 562 17.99 -9.22 14.64
N ALA A 563 17.77 -10.08 13.66
CA ALA A 563 17.80 -11.54 13.79
C ALA A 563 18.90 -12.20 12.95
N THR A 564 19.10 -11.77 11.70
CA THR A 564 20.05 -12.37 10.74
C THR A 564 21.52 -12.38 11.20
N PRO A 565 22.03 -11.37 11.97
CA PRO A 565 23.40 -11.41 12.49
C PRO A 565 23.69 -12.58 13.42
N PHE A 566 22.62 -13.13 14.06
CA PHE A 566 22.73 -14.22 15.03
C PHE A 566 22.52 -15.61 14.40
N GLU A 567 22.21 -15.70 13.10
CA GLU A 567 22.05 -16.97 12.38
C GLU A 567 23.24 -17.24 11.44
N THR A 568 24.22 -17.93 11.95
CA THR A 568 25.50 -18.17 11.25
C THR A 568 25.41 -19.19 10.11
N ARG A 569 24.33 -19.94 10.00
CA ARG A 569 24.10 -20.95 8.94
C ARG A 569 23.63 -20.32 7.63
N ILE A 570 23.15 -19.07 7.63
CA ILE A 570 22.90 -18.31 6.41
C ILE A 570 24.20 -18.12 5.64
N LYS A 571 24.23 -18.47 4.36
CA LYS A 571 25.41 -18.40 3.50
C LYS A 571 25.43 -17.17 2.59
N ASN A 572 24.25 -16.60 2.31
CA ASN A 572 24.12 -15.46 1.41
C ASN A 572 22.91 -14.60 1.84
N ASN A 573 23.03 -13.29 1.73
CA ASN A 573 21.95 -12.37 2.01
C ASN A 573 21.57 -11.59 0.75
N ILE A 574 20.28 -11.40 0.54
CA ILE A 574 19.70 -10.51 -0.47
C ILE A 574 18.73 -9.59 0.23
N PHE A 575 18.96 -8.29 0.17
CA PHE A 575 18.08 -7.26 0.74
C PHE A 575 17.47 -6.44 -0.38
N ILE A 576 16.17 -6.56 -0.58
CA ILE A 576 15.40 -5.83 -1.58
C ILE A 576 14.66 -4.69 -0.89
N SER A 577 14.85 -3.46 -1.38
CA SER A 577 14.18 -2.25 -0.87
C SER A 577 14.32 -2.09 0.66
N GLY A 578 15.52 -2.38 1.18
CA GLY A 578 15.85 -2.29 2.61
C GLY A 578 16.74 -1.10 2.94
N GLY A 579 16.78 -0.72 4.22
CA GLY A 579 17.57 0.39 4.74
C GLY A 579 17.42 0.52 6.25
N GLY A 580 17.72 1.71 6.83
CA GLY A 580 17.33 2.04 8.19
C GLY A 580 18.16 1.43 9.32
N ALA A 581 19.40 1.04 9.08
CA ALA A 581 20.26 0.40 10.09
C ALA A 581 20.91 1.37 11.10
N ALA A 582 20.60 2.67 11.07
CA ALA A 582 21.32 3.68 11.86
C ALA A 582 21.37 3.39 13.37
N THR A 583 20.28 2.83 13.92
CA THR A 583 20.18 2.51 15.36
C THR A 583 20.60 1.08 15.71
N ASN A 584 21.03 0.27 14.74
CA ASN A 584 21.42 -1.12 14.96
C ASN A 584 22.96 -1.22 15.15
N SER A 585 23.39 -1.39 16.40
CA SER A 585 24.81 -1.44 16.77
C SER A 585 25.54 -2.75 16.41
N TYR A 586 24.83 -3.76 15.90
CA TYR A 586 25.40 -5.08 15.54
C TYR A 586 25.20 -5.46 14.07
N VAL A 587 24.75 -4.56 13.22
CA VAL A 587 24.60 -4.82 11.77
C VAL A 587 25.93 -5.18 11.10
N ASN A 588 27.05 -4.69 11.65
CA ASN A 588 28.41 -5.05 11.24
C ASN A 588 28.77 -6.53 11.48
N ARG A 589 27.89 -7.31 12.14
CA ARG A 589 28.04 -8.77 12.29
C ARG A 589 27.47 -9.55 11.12
N ILE A 590 26.81 -8.90 10.18
CA ILE A 590 26.45 -9.49 8.88
C ILE A 590 27.72 -9.49 8.03
N VAL A 591 28.38 -10.64 7.95
CA VAL A 591 29.70 -10.81 7.29
C VAL A 591 29.65 -11.74 6.07
N ARG A 592 28.48 -12.29 5.75
CA ARG A 592 28.29 -13.17 4.59
C ARG A 592 28.09 -12.34 3.32
N PRO A 593 28.33 -12.92 2.11
CA PRO A 593 28.05 -12.25 0.87
C PRO A 593 26.65 -11.61 0.87
N THR A 594 26.57 -10.32 0.57
CA THR A 594 25.34 -9.54 0.67
C THR A 594 25.11 -8.70 -0.57
N LEU A 595 23.97 -8.92 -1.24
CA LEU A 595 23.45 -8.12 -2.34
C LEU A 595 22.34 -7.21 -1.81
N MET A 596 22.43 -5.91 -2.10
CA MET A 596 21.34 -4.95 -1.85
C MET A 596 20.81 -4.42 -3.18
N LEU A 597 19.49 -4.44 -3.34
CA LEU A 597 18.77 -3.94 -4.51
C LEU A 597 17.76 -2.90 -4.06
N ASN A 598 17.90 -1.67 -4.53
CA ASN A 598 17.06 -0.57 -4.09
C ASN A 598 16.65 0.35 -5.26
N GLY A 599 15.55 1.06 -5.06
CA GLY A 599 15.13 2.13 -5.95
C GLY A 599 15.76 3.48 -5.59
N SER A 600 16.18 4.27 -6.59
CA SER A 600 16.69 5.62 -6.38
C SER A 600 15.63 6.58 -5.85
N GLY A 601 14.36 6.31 -6.15
CA GLY A 601 13.19 7.05 -5.69
C GLY A 601 12.47 6.40 -4.49
N ASP A 602 13.12 5.48 -3.79
CA ASP A 602 12.53 4.84 -2.61
C ASP A 602 12.27 5.87 -1.50
N TYR A 603 11.01 6.05 -1.15
CA TYR A 603 10.55 7.01 -0.13
C TYR A 603 10.50 6.39 1.27
N VAL A 604 10.41 5.06 1.38
CA VAL A 604 10.41 4.35 2.67
C VAL A 604 11.82 4.31 3.23
N PHE A 605 12.77 3.95 2.37
CA PHE A 605 14.20 3.97 2.68
C PHE A 605 14.94 4.88 1.70
N PRO A 606 15.06 6.18 1.99
CA PRO A 606 15.82 7.11 1.14
C PRO A 606 17.26 6.63 0.91
N ILE A 607 17.87 7.07 -0.18
CA ILE A 607 19.20 6.62 -0.61
C ILE A 607 20.24 6.69 0.51
N THR A 608 20.21 7.75 1.33
CA THR A 608 21.09 7.91 2.48
C THR A 608 20.92 6.83 3.54
N SER A 609 19.70 6.31 3.70
CA SER A 609 19.37 5.20 4.61
C SER A 609 19.86 3.86 4.06
N GLN A 610 19.76 3.68 2.73
CA GLN A 610 20.25 2.50 2.02
C GLN A 610 21.79 2.43 2.07
N GLU A 611 22.47 3.53 1.74
CA GLU A 611 23.93 3.67 1.81
C GLU A 611 24.44 3.47 3.23
N SER A 612 23.77 4.06 4.23
CA SER A 612 24.10 3.86 5.64
C SER A 612 24.05 2.39 6.07
N LEU A 613 23.06 1.63 5.59
CA LEU A 613 23.03 0.18 5.83
C LEU A 613 24.19 -0.52 5.15
N PHE A 614 24.39 -0.26 3.85
CA PHE A 614 25.42 -0.90 3.04
C PHE A 614 26.83 -0.68 3.60
N ASP A 615 27.16 0.55 3.98
CA ASP A 615 28.47 0.91 4.53
C ASP A 615 28.76 0.21 5.86
N ARG A 616 27.73 0.03 6.69
CA ARG A 616 27.85 -0.58 8.03
C ARG A 616 27.83 -2.10 8.03
N LEU A 617 27.51 -2.77 6.91
CA LEU A 617 27.65 -4.22 6.79
C LEU A 617 29.11 -4.64 7.01
N GLY A 618 29.32 -5.65 7.86
CA GLY A 618 30.63 -6.23 8.09
C GLY A 618 31.13 -7.14 6.97
N THR A 619 30.34 -7.34 5.93
CA THR A 619 30.71 -8.07 4.72
C THR A 619 31.90 -7.40 4.04
N PRO A 620 32.98 -8.14 3.65
CA PRO A 620 34.07 -7.60 2.86
C PRO A 620 33.62 -6.88 1.60
N ALA A 621 34.34 -5.84 1.17
CA ALA A 621 33.92 -5.00 0.04
C ALA A 621 33.76 -5.80 -1.26
N GLU A 622 34.59 -6.81 -1.50
CA GLU A 622 34.52 -7.73 -2.65
C GLU A 622 33.32 -8.68 -2.61
N ASP A 623 32.72 -8.87 -1.43
CA ASP A 623 31.60 -9.76 -1.17
C ASP A 623 30.30 -9.01 -0.86
N LYS A 624 30.24 -7.69 -1.06
CA LYS A 624 29.01 -6.93 -0.99
C LYS A 624 28.81 -6.06 -2.23
N ARG A 625 27.53 -5.92 -2.64
CA ARG A 625 27.14 -5.11 -3.79
C ARG A 625 25.83 -4.38 -3.52
N HIS A 626 25.79 -3.10 -3.85
CA HIS A 626 24.59 -2.28 -3.81
C HIS A 626 24.24 -1.85 -5.23
N VAL A 627 23.05 -2.21 -5.70
CA VAL A 627 22.53 -1.85 -7.01
C VAL A 627 21.34 -0.91 -6.81
N ILE A 628 21.48 0.31 -7.32
CA ILE A 628 20.44 1.33 -7.27
C ILE A 628 19.79 1.39 -8.65
N MET A 629 18.48 1.15 -8.69
CA MET A 629 17.68 1.09 -9.92
C MET A 629 16.80 2.32 -10.03
N SER A 630 16.44 2.73 -11.25
CA SER A 630 15.48 3.81 -11.47
C SER A 630 14.06 3.33 -11.16
N ALA A 631 13.68 3.35 -9.89
CA ALA A 631 12.41 2.88 -9.36
C ALA A 631 12.11 3.52 -8.00
N GLY A 632 10.87 3.35 -7.51
CA GLY A 632 10.47 3.65 -6.14
C GLY A 632 10.84 2.55 -5.15
N HIS A 633 10.02 2.41 -4.10
CA HIS A 633 10.20 1.34 -3.11
C HIS A 633 10.02 -0.05 -3.71
N PHE A 634 8.98 -0.22 -4.52
CA PHE A 634 8.65 -1.43 -5.28
C PHE A 634 7.55 -1.09 -6.30
N PRO A 635 7.48 -1.76 -7.48
CA PRO A 635 8.38 -2.82 -7.96
C PRO A 635 9.72 -2.27 -8.46
N LEU A 636 10.75 -3.08 -8.37
CA LEU A 636 12.01 -2.83 -9.07
C LEU A 636 11.91 -3.34 -10.53
N PRO A 637 12.71 -2.82 -11.47
CA PRO A 637 12.74 -3.31 -12.84
C PRO A 637 13.04 -4.80 -12.89
N ARG A 638 12.04 -5.62 -13.28
CA ARG A 638 12.06 -7.07 -13.16
C ARG A 638 13.30 -7.71 -13.79
N ASN A 639 13.58 -7.37 -15.06
CA ASN A 639 14.70 -8.02 -15.78
C ASN A 639 16.04 -7.72 -15.12
N GLN A 640 16.25 -6.48 -14.65
CA GLN A 640 17.46 -6.10 -13.96
C GLN A 640 17.57 -6.79 -12.60
N MET A 641 16.48 -6.81 -11.81
CA MET A 641 16.45 -7.48 -10.51
C MET A 641 16.73 -8.98 -10.63
N VAL A 642 16.07 -9.67 -11.57
CA VAL A 642 16.25 -11.10 -11.84
C VAL A 642 17.68 -11.40 -12.28
N GLY A 643 18.26 -10.59 -13.17
CA GLY A 643 19.67 -10.71 -13.61
C GLY A 643 20.63 -10.60 -12.44
N GLU A 644 20.52 -9.52 -11.66
CA GLU A 644 21.42 -9.27 -10.52
C GLU A 644 21.36 -10.38 -9.45
N ILE A 645 20.15 -10.85 -9.09
CA ILE A 645 20.00 -11.94 -8.12
C ILE A 645 20.55 -13.26 -8.68
N SER A 646 20.25 -13.57 -9.94
CA SER A 646 20.70 -14.83 -10.55
C SER A 646 22.23 -14.89 -10.66
N ASP A 647 22.86 -13.82 -11.15
CA ASP A 647 24.32 -13.74 -11.27
C ASP A 647 24.99 -13.79 -9.89
N TRP A 648 24.43 -13.11 -8.90
CA TRP A 648 24.91 -13.11 -7.53
C TRP A 648 24.89 -14.51 -6.92
N LEU A 649 23.75 -15.18 -6.98
CA LEU A 649 23.60 -16.53 -6.43
C LEU A 649 24.47 -17.55 -7.17
N ASN A 650 24.58 -17.45 -8.50
CA ASN A 650 25.44 -18.31 -9.30
C ASN A 650 26.91 -18.15 -8.95
N LYS A 651 27.35 -16.89 -8.67
CA LYS A 651 28.73 -16.59 -8.25
C LYS A 651 29.12 -17.31 -6.96
N TYR A 652 28.24 -17.28 -5.94
CA TYR A 652 28.59 -17.75 -4.59
C TYR A 652 28.15 -19.21 -4.31
N LEU A 653 27.09 -19.67 -4.94
CA LEU A 653 26.45 -20.97 -4.62
C LEU A 653 26.45 -21.95 -5.79
N GLY A 654 26.85 -21.48 -6.97
CA GLY A 654 26.80 -22.28 -8.20
C GLY A 654 25.41 -22.34 -8.83
N GLN A 655 25.37 -22.79 -10.08
CA GLN A 655 24.12 -22.97 -10.83
C GLN A 655 23.39 -24.24 -10.39
N PRO A 656 22.05 -24.21 -10.28
CA PRO A 656 21.26 -25.42 -10.13
C PRO A 656 21.42 -26.38 -11.33
N VAL A 657 21.40 -27.69 -11.06
CA VAL A 657 21.60 -28.71 -12.07
C VAL A 657 20.26 -29.11 -12.70
N ARG A 658 20.14 -29.01 -14.02
CA ARG A 658 18.93 -29.46 -14.73
C ARG A 658 18.87 -30.95 -14.80
N SER A 659 17.69 -31.56 -14.58
CA SER A 659 17.47 -33.00 -14.70
C SER A 659 17.75 -33.47 -16.12
N GLY A 660 18.58 -34.52 -16.22
CA GLY A 660 18.95 -35.11 -17.52
C GLY A 660 20.06 -34.37 -18.28
N ALA A 661 20.68 -33.32 -17.70
CA ALA A 661 21.92 -32.81 -18.23
C ALA A 661 23.04 -33.84 -17.96
N ALA A 662 23.57 -34.47 -19.01
CA ALA A 662 24.73 -35.35 -18.87
C ALA A 662 25.92 -34.56 -18.31
N ASN A 663 26.52 -35.06 -17.22
CA ASN A 663 27.76 -34.56 -16.65
C ASN A 663 28.92 -34.68 -17.62
#